data_59d6d5e7f159d7462dc1e3f28f127c6f
#
_entry.id   59d6d5e7f159d7462dc1e3f28f127c6f
#
_cell.length_a   1.000
_cell.length_b   1.000
_cell.length_c   1.000
_cell.angle_alpha   90.00
_cell.angle_beta   90.00
_cell.angle_gamma   90.00
#
_symmetry.space_group_name_H-M   'P 1'
#
loop_
_entity.id
_entity.type
_entity.pdbx_description
1 polymer ?
#
loop_
_entity_poly.entity_id
_entity_poly.type
_entity_poly.pdbx_seq_one_letter_code
_entity_poly.pdbx_strand_id
1 'polypeptide(L)'
;MTKRYLVALGVLLLVTTELLVAAPKHPLDHLTAAEHWTAYEILRDSDQAESDMVILYVGLHEPPKSEVLAWQKGDDFRREAIVQLLQNNAGYEAILDLEAGTILDWSDAPGQNYMRHSGDDEIVSKLLLNDDDMKAAFNRRGVTDFNHIGCYVANDGYFDQPEERGNRVVRAICNNGYGRFSSQSRRYEGLVGIVNLTTQTVLRVVDLDVIPLAPQQAAFGADAIGATREIKTPISVMQSMGPSFDLDGQSVSWQNWRFHFRVDPRRGLVLSLVRWMDDREERMVMYQASMSELYVPYSSPQEPWVYQSFFDLGSFSNVFGGIATPLERGTDCPDHATFFDAVNVAESGRPTNLTRAACLFERVSGDPAWRHMDGDGVIESRARRDLILRMFITAGNYDYLLDYVFLQNGSLQVRIGASGIDQMRTVKAANATEARRMSPDEELYGRFIAPHLVGVNHSHFFSFRLDLDVDGTMNALAVDRLATKRMPDGSPRASLWNFHTEVLKNELDAKRQTTINQPEFWRIINPETPGPYGDPVGYQITGGNQAVTLLADDDFVRRRAGFTEHTLWVTPFNPDEMFAAGAYPTVHVADQGLPTWTKKNRSINDEDIVAWYTVGFHHIPRPEDFPVMPVSWHSFELRPVGFFERNPALDIPKAP
;
A
#
# COMPACT_ATOMS: atom_id res chain seq x y z
N MET A 1 -60.80 40.97 -36.75
CA MET A 1 -59.52 41.00 -35.94
C MET A 1 -59.22 39.59 -35.42
N THR A 2 -58.49 38.87 -36.21
CA THR A 2 -58.19 37.44 -35.92
C THR A 2 -56.72 37.31 -35.52
N LYS A 3 -56.48 36.99 -34.26
CA LYS A 3 -55.13 36.71 -33.74
C LYS A 3 -54.74 35.25 -34.05
N ARG A 4 -53.71 35.07 -34.86
CA ARG A 4 -53.04 33.80 -35.10
C ARG A 4 -52.04 33.54 -33.98
N TYR A 5 -52.15 32.43 -33.28
CA TYR A 5 -51.11 31.90 -32.36
C TYR A 5 -50.18 31.00 -33.16
N LEU A 6 -48.89 31.38 -33.18
CA LEU A 6 -47.79 30.51 -33.61
C LEU A 6 -47.42 29.61 -32.44
N VAL A 7 -47.55 28.31 -32.62
CA VAL A 7 -47.00 27.30 -31.72
C VAL A 7 -45.58 26.99 -32.19
N ALA A 8 -44.58 27.38 -31.41
CA ALA A 8 -43.20 26.99 -31.63
C ALA A 8 -42.96 25.60 -31.00
N LEU A 9 -42.73 24.61 -31.84
CA LEU A 9 -42.31 23.27 -31.44
C LEU A 9 -40.82 23.32 -31.11
N GLY A 10 -40.47 23.33 -29.84
CA GLY A 10 -39.10 23.19 -29.37
C GLY A 10 -38.69 21.70 -29.43
N VAL A 11 -37.82 21.37 -30.35
CA VAL A 11 -37.15 20.07 -30.39
C VAL A 11 -36.09 20.07 -29.28
N LEU A 12 -36.34 19.33 -28.19
CA LEU A 12 -35.39 19.08 -27.14
C LEU A 12 -34.40 18.02 -27.67
N LEU A 13 -33.23 18.47 -28.15
CA LEU A 13 -32.09 17.57 -28.40
C LEU A 13 -31.58 17.09 -27.03
N LEU A 14 -31.92 15.87 -26.64
CA LEU A 14 -31.23 15.11 -25.62
C LEU A 14 -29.83 14.80 -26.18
N VAL A 15 -28.84 15.60 -25.82
CA VAL A 15 -27.43 15.22 -25.95
C VAL A 15 -27.16 14.21 -24.87
N THR A 16 -27.28 12.93 -25.18
CA THR A 16 -26.69 11.87 -24.42
C THR A 16 -25.17 12.03 -24.61
N THR A 17 -24.49 12.63 -23.62
CA THR A 17 -23.04 12.48 -23.48
C THR A 17 -22.81 11.01 -23.13
N GLU A 18 -22.69 10.16 -24.15
CA GLU A 18 -21.95 8.92 -23.99
C GLU A 18 -20.55 9.34 -23.58
N LEU A 19 -20.20 9.10 -22.33
CA LEU A 19 -18.83 9.03 -21.87
C LEU A 19 -18.19 7.92 -22.71
N LEU A 20 -17.55 8.29 -23.81
CA LEU A 20 -16.64 7.44 -24.56
C LEU A 20 -15.50 7.09 -23.58
N VAL A 21 -15.69 6.03 -22.81
CA VAL A 21 -14.59 5.40 -22.08
C VAL A 21 -13.66 4.87 -23.16
N ALA A 22 -12.48 5.45 -23.28
CA ALA A 22 -11.51 5.02 -24.27
C ALA A 22 -11.22 3.53 -24.06
N ALA A 23 -11.26 2.76 -25.15
CA ALA A 23 -10.88 1.36 -25.11
C ALA A 23 -9.42 1.23 -24.60
N PRO A 24 -9.08 0.13 -23.90
CA PRO A 24 -7.72 -0.11 -23.46
C PRO A 24 -6.77 -0.14 -24.66
N LYS A 25 -5.59 0.46 -24.50
CA LYS A 25 -4.59 0.59 -25.56
C LYS A 25 -3.38 -0.31 -25.32
N HIS A 26 -3.27 -0.85 -24.10
CA HIS A 26 -2.15 -1.67 -23.65
C HIS A 26 -2.67 -2.86 -22.84
N PRO A 27 -2.06 -4.06 -22.95
CA PRO A 27 -2.53 -5.25 -22.21
C PRO A 27 -2.54 -5.06 -20.69
N LEU A 28 -1.71 -4.16 -20.15
CA LEU A 28 -1.64 -3.86 -18.72
C LEU A 28 -2.49 -2.64 -18.28
N ASP A 29 -3.29 -2.03 -19.16
CA ASP A 29 -4.23 -0.98 -18.76
C ASP A 29 -5.21 -1.53 -17.71
N HIS A 30 -5.62 -0.69 -16.74
CA HIS A 30 -6.66 -1.08 -15.78
C HIS A 30 -7.98 -1.43 -16.50
N LEU A 31 -8.82 -2.18 -15.83
CA LEU A 31 -10.15 -2.49 -16.37
C LEU A 31 -10.98 -1.21 -16.44
N THR A 32 -11.63 -0.99 -17.59
CA THR A 32 -12.55 0.11 -17.82
C THR A 32 -13.87 -0.14 -17.09
N ALA A 33 -14.68 0.90 -16.88
CA ALA A 33 -16.03 0.75 -16.32
C ALA A 33 -16.91 -0.19 -17.15
N ALA A 34 -16.74 -0.22 -18.49
CA ALA A 34 -17.44 -1.14 -19.37
C ALA A 34 -17.02 -2.59 -19.09
N GLU A 35 -15.72 -2.86 -18.94
CA GLU A 35 -15.20 -4.19 -18.62
C GLU A 35 -15.65 -4.66 -17.24
N HIS A 36 -15.76 -3.76 -16.24
CA HIS A 36 -16.36 -4.09 -14.94
C HIS A 36 -17.85 -4.47 -15.07
N TRP A 37 -18.62 -3.77 -15.93
CA TRP A 37 -20.00 -4.16 -16.21
C TRP A 37 -20.08 -5.52 -16.91
N THR A 38 -19.22 -5.79 -17.87
CA THR A 38 -19.13 -7.10 -18.54
C THR A 38 -18.84 -8.20 -17.53
N ALA A 39 -17.86 -8.00 -16.62
CA ALA A 39 -17.55 -8.95 -15.56
C ALA A 39 -18.77 -9.23 -14.65
N TYR A 40 -19.48 -8.18 -14.25
CA TYR A 40 -20.71 -8.32 -13.46
C TYR A 40 -21.79 -9.11 -14.20
N GLU A 41 -22.02 -8.84 -15.50
CA GLU A 41 -23.02 -9.52 -16.33
C GLU A 41 -22.68 -11.00 -16.52
N ILE A 42 -21.41 -11.34 -16.78
CA ILE A 42 -20.94 -12.73 -16.87
C ILE A 42 -21.27 -13.50 -15.58
N LEU A 43 -20.94 -12.91 -14.43
CA LEU A 43 -21.22 -13.55 -13.13
C LEU A 43 -22.72 -13.71 -12.89
N ARG A 44 -23.50 -12.63 -13.04
CA ARG A 44 -24.96 -12.62 -12.81
C ARG A 44 -25.69 -13.65 -13.68
N ASP A 45 -25.27 -13.81 -14.93
CA ASP A 45 -25.94 -14.67 -15.90
C ASP A 45 -25.42 -16.13 -15.86
N SER A 46 -24.46 -16.41 -14.97
CA SER A 46 -23.92 -17.77 -14.75
C SER A 46 -24.77 -18.59 -13.78
N ASP A 47 -24.73 -19.90 -13.94
CA ASP A 47 -25.35 -20.86 -13.00
C ASP A 47 -24.57 -20.98 -11.65
N GLN A 48 -23.43 -20.29 -11.51
CA GLN A 48 -22.57 -20.34 -10.32
C GLN A 48 -22.86 -19.21 -9.33
N ALA A 49 -23.50 -18.13 -9.78
CA ALA A 49 -23.81 -16.97 -8.94
C ALA A 49 -25.08 -17.18 -8.13
N GLU A 50 -24.99 -16.94 -6.82
CA GLU A 50 -26.13 -16.99 -5.91
C GLU A 50 -26.71 -15.58 -5.66
N SER A 51 -27.95 -15.53 -5.16
CA SER A 51 -28.67 -14.26 -4.95
C SER A 51 -28.06 -13.38 -3.85
N ASP A 52 -27.23 -13.94 -2.97
CA ASP A 52 -26.52 -13.26 -1.88
C ASP A 52 -25.06 -12.94 -2.23
N MET A 53 -24.67 -13.07 -3.50
CA MET A 53 -23.33 -12.76 -3.97
C MET A 53 -22.90 -11.32 -3.65
N VAL A 54 -21.77 -11.19 -2.99
CA VAL A 54 -21.10 -9.92 -2.69
C VAL A 54 -19.76 -9.91 -3.41
N ILE A 55 -19.54 -8.96 -4.29
CA ILE A 55 -18.26 -8.82 -5.01
C ILE A 55 -17.30 -8.00 -4.14
N LEU A 56 -16.15 -8.60 -3.80
CA LEU A 56 -15.14 -7.98 -2.94
C LEU A 56 -14.05 -7.27 -3.74
N TYR A 57 -13.71 -7.83 -4.90
CA TYR A 57 -12.65 -7.32 -5.76
C TYR A 57 -12.88 -7.71 -7.21
N VAL A 58 -12.61 -6.79 -8.12
CA VAL A 58 -12.48 -7.04 -9.57
C VAL A 58 -11.23 -6.33 -10.04
N GLY A 59 -10.29 -7.06 -10.63
CA GLY A 59 -9.05 -6.51 -11.17
C GLY A 59 -8.66 -7.13 -12.49
N LEU A 60 -7.65 -6.56 -13.12
CA LEU A 60 -7.07 -7.15 -14.33
C LEU A 60 -6.38 -8.47 -13.98
N HIS A 61 -6.81 -9.56 -14.63
CA HIS A 61 -6.02 -10.78 -14.71
C HIS A 61 -4.97 -10.57 -15.80
N GLU A 62 -3.72 -10.31 -15.38
CA GLU A 62 -2.67 -9.91 -16.32
C GLU A 62 -2.33 -11.03 -17.31
N PRO A 63 -2.13 -10.71 -18.60
CA PRO A 63 -1.57 -11.69 -19.53
C PRO A 63 -0.20 -12.21 -19.06
N PRO A 64 0.23 -13.40 -19.48
CA PRO A 64 1.57 -13.91 -19.19
C PRO A 64 2.67 -12.90 -19.51
N LYS A 65 3.68 -12.78 -18.64
CA LYS A 65 4.80 -11.83 -18.79
C LYS A 65 5.43 -11.90 -20.19
N SER A 66 5.59 -13.10 -20.75
CA SER A 66 6.15 -13.30 -22.09
C SER A 66 5.27 -12.70 -23.20
N GLU A 67 3.94 -12.74 -23.06
CA GLU A 67 3.02 -12.11 -24.02
C GLU A 67 3.11 -10.59 -23.94
N VAL A 68 3.15 -10.04 -22.71
CA VAL A 68 3.30 -8.59 -22.49
C VAL A 68 4.63 -8.07 -23.04
N LEU A 69 5.73 -8.79 -22.83
CA LEU A 69 7.04 -8.41 -23.34
C LEU A 69 7.15 -8.51 -24.87
N ALA A 70 6.41 -9.43 -25.49
CA ALA A 70 6.38 -9.60 -26.94
C ALA A 70 5.41 -8.62 -27.64
N TRP A 71 4.42 -8.07 -26.92
CA TRP A 71 3.39 -7.22 -27.48
C TRP A 71 3.97 -5.92 -28.06
N GLN A 72 3.44 -5.52 -29.21
CA GLN A 72 3.75 -4.26 -29.88
C GLN A 72 2.49 -3.42 -30.05
N LYS A 73 2.64 -2.10 -30.04
CA LYS A 73 1.53 -1.18 -30.19
C LYS A 73 0.74 -1.45 -31.49
N GLY A 74 -0.52 -1.83 -31.30
CA GLY A 74 -1.46 -2.17 -32.37
C GLY A 74 -1.72 -3.67 -32.53
N ASP A 75 -1.01 -4.51 -31.79
CA ASP A 75 -1.34 -5.94 -31.70
C ASP A 75 -2.58 -6.14 -30.83
N ASP A 76 -3.36 -7.17 -31.15
CA ASP A 76 -4.45 -7.62 -30.31
C ASP A 76 -3.91 -8.21 -28.99
N PHE A 77 -4.69 -8.12 -27.91
CA PHE A 77 -4.34 -8.68 -26.60
C PHE A 77 -5.59 -9.14 -25.86
N ARG A 78 -5.45 -10.20 -25.04
CA ARG A 78 -6.54 -10.72 -24.23
C ARG A 78 -6.91 -9.75 -23.12
N ARG A 79 -8.20 -9.72 -22.76
CA ARG A 79 -8.71 -8.99 -21.60
C ARG A 79 -9.45 -9.94 -20.67
N GLU A 80 -8.83 -10.21 -19.55
CA GLU A 80 -9.38 -11.10 -18.53
C GLU A 80 -9.52 -10.36 -17.21
N ALA A 81 -10.53 -10.73 -16.41
CA ALA A 81 -10.73 -10.20 -15.07
C ALA A 81 -10.56 -11.32 -14.04
N ILE A 82 -9.89 -11.00 -12.93
CA ILE A 82 -9.94 -11.80 -11.71
C ILE A 82 -10.95 -11.17 -10.76
N VAL A 83 -11.86 -12.00 -10.24
CA VAL A 83 -12.92 -11.59 -9.32
C VAL A 83 -12.81 -12.39 -8.03
N GLN A 84 -12.90 -11.70 -6.90
CA GLN A 84 -13.02 -12.32 -5.58
C GLN A 84 -14.39 -11.96 -5.01
N LEU A 85 -15.12 -12.96 -4.56
CA LEU A 85 -16.51 -12.79 -4.13
C LEU A 85 -16.83 -13.68 -2.93
N LEU A 86 -17.89 -13.28 -2.22
CA LEU A 86 -18.47 -14.01 -1.10
C LEU A 86 -19.92 -14.37 -1.46
N GLN A 87 -20.31 -15.61 -1.29
CA GLN A 87 -21.70 -16.05 -1.35
C GLN A 87 -21.92 -17.24 -0.42
N ASN A 88 -23.11 -17.39 0.17
CA ASN A 88 -23.41 -18.45 1.16
C ASN A 88 -22.36 -18.51 2.30
N ASN A 89 -21.81 -17.36 2.72
CA ASN A 89 -20.70 -17.25 3.69
C ASN A 89 -19.40 -17.96 3.28
N ALA A 90 -19.23 -18.33 2.01
CA ALA A 90 -18.00 -18.92 1.46
C ALA A 90 -17.35 -17.97 0.44
N GLY A 91 -16.02 -17.92 0.44
CA GLY A 91 -15.24 -17.12 -0.50
C GLY A 91 -14.95 -17.90 -1.78
N TYR A 92 -15.00 -17.20 -2.92
CA TYR A 92 -14.70 -17.75 -4.24
C TYR A 92 -13.78 -16.81 -5.02
N GLU A 93 -13.06 -17.40 -5.96
CA GLU A 93 -12.28 -16.70 -6.98
C GLU A 93 -12.74 -17.14 -8.37
N ALA A 94 -12.92 -16.20 -9.29
CA ALA A 94 -13.25 -16.48 -10.67
C ALA A 94 -12.31 -15.74 -11.63
N ILE A 95 -11.94 -16.39 -12.72
CA ILE A 95 -11.26 -15.80 -13.87
C ILE A 95 -12.26 -15.70 -15.02
N LEU A 96 -12.41 -14.50 -15.57
CA LEU A 96 -13.39 -14.20 -16.61
C LEU A 96 -12.68 -13.77 -17.89
N ASP A 97 -13.08 -14.32 -19.03
CA ASP A 97 -12.76 -13.79 -20.35
C ASP A 97 -13.80 -12.72 -20.73
N LEU A 98 -13.37 -11.47 -20.77
CA LEU A 98 -14.24 -10.32 -21.00
C LEU A 98 -14.65 -10.17 -22.48
N GLU A 99 -13.88 -10.74 -23.41
CA GLU A 99 -14.19 -10.72 -24.83
C GLU A 99 -15.15 -11.85 -25.21
N ALA A 100 -14.86 -13.07 -24.76
CA ALA A 100 -15.75 -14.22 -24.99
C ALA A 100 -17.01 -14.18 -24.12
N GLY A 101 -17.03 -13.40 -23.03
CA GLY A 101 -18.17 -13.33 -22.11
C GLY A 101 -18.36 -14.61 -21.30
N THR A 102 -17.28 -15.28 -20.88
CA THR A 102 -17.31 -16.60 -20.23
C THR A 102 -16.45 -16.66 -18.99
N ILE A 103 -16.81 -17.58 -18.07
CA ILE A 103 -15.98 -17.92 -16.91
C ILE A 103 -14.94 -18.96 -17.36
N LEU A 104 -13.65 -18.62 -17.18
CA LEU A 104 -12.53 -19.51 -17.48
C LEU A 104 -12.20 -20.44 -16.31
N ASP A 105 -12.26 -19.91 -15.10
CA ASP A 105 -12.04 -20.66 -13.86
C ASP A 105 -12.99 -20.20 -12.76
N TRP A 106 -13.37 -21.12 -11.90
CA TRP A 106 -14.15 -20.85 -10.69
C TRP A 106 -13.70 -21.80 -9.60
N SER A 107 -13.13 -21.26 -8.55
CA SER A 107 -12.54 -22.02 -7.46
C SER A 107 -12.93 -21.47 -6.09
N ASP A 108 -12.90 -22.34 -5.07
CA ASP A 108 -13.04 -21.91 -3.69
C ASP A 108 -11.81 -21.08 -3.29
N ALA A 109 -12.02 -19.93 -2.67
CA ALA A 109 -10.93 -19.18 -2.07
C ALA A 109 -10.30 -20.01 -0.95
N PRO A 110 -8.95 -20.18 -0.94
CA PRO A 110 -8.29 -21.04 0.03
C PRO A 110 -8.40 -20.48 1.46
N GLY A 111 -8.49 -21.38 2.43
CA GLY A 111 -8.47 -21.05 3.85
C GLY A 111 -9.82 -21.20 4.54
N GLN A 112 -9.98 -20.53 5.69
CA GLN A 112 -11.24 -20.53 6.45
C GLN A 112 -12.21 -19.50 5.87
N ASN A 113 -13.50 -19.75 5.95
CA ASN A 113 -14.55 -18.85 5.44
C ASN A 113 -14.62 -17.55 6.25
N TYR A 114 -13.64 -16.68 6.10
CA TYR A 114 -13.51 -15.45 6.90
C TYR A 114 -13.37 -14.18 6.04
N MET A 115 -13.77 -14.19 4.81
CA MET A 115 -13.76 -12.95 4.02
C MET A 115 -14.74 -11.94 4.62
N ARG A 116 -14.29 -10.70 4.74
CA ARG A 116 -15.07 -9.59 5.28
C ARG A 116 -15.51 -8.65 4.16
N HIS A 117 -16.68 -8.03 4.36
CA HIS A 117 -17.17 -6.95 3.51
C HIS A 117 -17.68 -5.77 4.37
N SER A 118 -17.90 -4.60 3.77
CA SER A 118 -18.26 -3.38 4.51
C SER A 118 -19.63 -3.47 5.19
N GLY A 119 -20.56 -4.25 4.66
CA GLY A 119 -21.86 -4.52 5.24
C GLY A 119 -21.80 -5.25 6.60
N ASP A 120 -20.69 -5.92 6.92
CA ASP A 120 -20.51 -6.60 8.21
C ASP A 120 -20.55 -5.62 9.39
N ASP A 121 -20.06 -4.38 9.24
CA ASP A 121 -20.09 -3.38 10.29
C ASP A 121 -21.52 -2.94 10.65
N GLU A 122 -22.42 -2.85 9.67
CA GLU A 122 -23.82 -2.54 9.91
C GLU A 122 -24.53 -3.67 10.66
N ILE A 123 -24.29 -4.92 10.24
CA ILE A 123 -24.82 -6.13 10.91
C ILE A 123 -24.36 -6.18 12.36
N VAL A 124 -23.06 -6.03 12.58
CA VAL A 124 -22.42 -6.05 13.91
C VAL A 124 -22.98 -4.94 14.81
N SER A 125 -23.06 -3.71 14.30
CA SER A 125 -23.60 -2.57 15.06
C SER A 125 -25.04 -2.81 15.48
N LYS A 126 -25.88 -3.31 14.56
CA LYS A 126 -27.28 -3.63 14.84
C LYS A 126 -27.43 -4.74 15.89
N LEU A 127 -26.63 -5.81 15.80
CA LEU A 127 -26.68 -6.91 16.75
C LEU A 127 -26.26 -6.46 18.15
N LEU A 128 -25.12 -5.77 18.27
CA LEU A 128 -24.58 -5.33 19.56
C LEU A 128 -25.45 -4.27 20.25
N LEU A 129 -25.99 -3.30 19.51
CA LEU A 129 -26.86 -2.28 20.09
C LEU A 129 -28.24 -2.83 20.54
N ASN A 130 -28.61 -4.03 20.09
CA ASN A 130 -29.82 -4.72 20.54
C ASN A 130 -29.55 -5.78 21.62
N ASP A 131 -28.31 -6.15 21.87
CA ASP A 131 -27.92 -7.16 22.86
C ASP A 131 -28.05 -6.62 24.29
N ASP A 132 -28.60 -7.44 25.20
CA ASP A 132 -28.90 -7.01 26.56
C ASP A 132 -27.65 -6.88 27.43
N ASP A 133 -26.63 -7.73 27.25
CA ASP A 133 -25.36 -7.64 27.96
C ASP A 133 -24.56 -6.40 27.52
N MET A 134 -24.57 -6.09 26.22
CA MET A 134 -23.98 -4.88 25.69
C MET A 134 -24.67 -3.62 26.22
N LYS A 135 -26.01 -3.59 26.23
CA LYS A 135 -26.79 -2.50 26.84
C LYS A 135 -26.48 -2.32 28.33
N ALA A 136 -26.37 -3.41 29.05
CA ALA A 136 -26.01 -3.39 30.48
C ALA A 136 -24.58 -2.82 30.66
N ALA A 137 -23.64 -3.18 29.78
CA ALA A 137 -22.27 -2.65 29.79
C ALA A 137 -22.22 -1.13 29.50
N PHE A 138 -23.04 -0.64 28.56
CA PHE A 138 -23.18 0.80 28.30
C PHE A 138 -23.81 1.53 29.50
N ASN A 139 -24.86 0.97 30.09
CA ASN A 139 -25.51 1.54 31.28
C ASN A 139 -24.54 1.67 32.47
N ARG A 140 -23.66 0.68 32.68
CA ARG A 140 -22.58 0.76 33.71
C ARG A 140 -21.61 1.93 33.45
N ARG A 141 -21.47 2.36 32.19
CA ARG A 141 -20.66 3.51 31.78
C ARG A 141 -21.45 4.82 31.75
N GLY A 142 -22.71 4.80 32.25
CA GLY A 142 -23.60 5.98 32.30
C GLY A 142 -24.21 6.34 30.94
N VAL A 143 -24.15 5.45 29.96
CA VAL A 143 -24.72 5.68 28.62
C VAL A 143 -26.12 5.07 28.57
N THR A 144 -27.14 5.91 28.37
CA THR A 144 -28.55 5.51 28.29
C THR A 144 -29.18 5.81 26.91
N ASP A 145 -28.53 6.65 26.12
CA ASP A 145 -28.91 6.93 24.72
C ASP A 145 -27.86 6.34 23.79
N PHE A 146 -28.28 5.39 22.95
CA PHE A 146 -27.42 4.64 22.05
C PHE A 146 -27.38 5.21 20.62
N ASN A 147 -28.12 6.30 20.34
CA ASN A 147 -28.22 6.88 18.98
C ASN A 147 -26.89 7.42 18.44
N HIS A 148 -25.92 7.69 19.31
CA HIS A 148 -24.59 8.19 18.94
C HIS A 148 -23.48 7.14 19.06
N ILE A 149 -23.85 5.86 19.21
CA ILE A 149 -22.91 4.75 19.30
C ILE A 149 -22.83 4.08 17.94
N GLY A 150 -21.62 3.91 17.43
CA GLY A 150 -21.31 3.05 16.30
C GLY A 150 -20.40 1.91 16.74
N CYS A 151 -20.74 0.69 16.38
CA CYS A 151 -19.89 -0.48 16.58
C CYS A 151 -19.36 -0.95 15.23
N TYR A 152 -18.12 -1.38 15.19
CA TYR A 152 -17.47 -1.84 13.96
C TYR A 152 -16.48 -2.98 14.29
N VAL A 153 -16.14 -3.74 13.27
CA VAL A 153 -15.18 -4.84 13.38
C VAL A 153 -13.78 -4.29 13.63
N ALA A 154 -13.19 -4.69 14.74
CA ALA A 154 -11.89 -4.18 15.22
C ALA A 154 -10.70 -5.10 14.88
N ASN A 155 -10.96 -6.22 14.21
CA ASN A 155 -9.93 -7.16 13.83
C ASN A 155 -10.25 -7.79 12.50
N ASP A 156 -9.24 -7.98 11.68
CA ASP A 156 -9.35 -8.75 10.45
C ASP A 156 -8.70 -10.12 10.63
N GLY A 157 -9.47 -11.15 10.35
CA GLY A 157 -8.91 -12.45 10.10
C GLY A 157 -9.31 -13.54 11.07
N TYR A 158 -8.85 -14.72 10.71
CA TYR A 158 -8.99 -15.97 11.42
C TYR A 158 -7.81 -16.17 12.38
N PHE A 159 -8.09 -16.50 13.64
CA PHE A 159 -7.11 -16.66 14.73
C PHE A 159 -7.11 -18.06 15.36
N ASP A 160 -7.80 -19.04 14.74
CA ASP A 160 -7.99 -20.42 15.20
C ASP A 160 -8.62 -20.53 16.61
N GLN A 161 -9.52 -19.60 16.94
CA GLN A 161 -10.31 -19.73 18.14
C GLN A 161 -11.42 -20.78 17.94
N PRO A 162 -11.82 -21.52 18.99
CA PRO A 162 -12.81 -22.59 18.83
C PRO A 162 -14.13 -22.14 18.18
N GLU A 163 -14.59 -20.93 18.49
CA GLU A 163 -15.82 -20.36 17.94
C GLU A 163 -15.72 -19.97 16.46
N GLU A 164 -14.50 -19.79 15.92
CA GLU A 164 -14.27 -19.40 14.53
C GLU A 164 -14.36 -20.58 13.55
N ARG A 165 -14.24 -21.81 14.03
CA ARG A 165 -14.19 -23.01 13.16
C ARG A 165 -15.51 -23.22 12.43
N GLY A 166 -15.47 -23.04 11.11
CA GLY A 166 -16.64 -23.13 10.23
C GLY A 166 -17.60 -21.93 10.32
N ASN A 167 -17.22 -20.86 11.00
CA ASN A 167 -18.02 -19.65 11.17
C ASN A 167 -17.20 -18.40 10.86
N ARG A 168 -17.89 -17.36 10.43
CA ARG A 168 -17.37 -15.99 10.34
C ARG A 168 -17.58 -15.31 11.69
N VAL A 169 -16.56 -15.26 12.53
CA VAL A 169 -16.61 -14.64 13.85
C VAL A 169 -15.73 -13.41 13.90
N VAL A 170 -16.28 -12.31 14.38
CA VAL A 170 -15.59 -11.02 14.48
C VAL A 170 -15.57 -10.50 15.91
N ARG A 171 -14.55 -9.69 16.18
CA ARG A 171 -14.42 -8.92 17.41
C ARG A 171 -14.71 -7.47 17.10
N ALA A 172 -15.70 -6.91 17.74
CA ALA A 172 -16.17 -5.57 17.47
C ALA A 172 -16.02 -4.67 18.68
N ILE A 173 -15.65 -3.44 18.41
CA ILE A 173 -15.57 -2.35 19.40
C ILE A 173 -16.58 -1.27 19.09
N CYS A 174 -16.94 -0.48 20.09
CA CYS A 174 -17.91 0.58 19.94
C CYS A 174 -17.32 1.94 20.33
N ASN A 175 -17.64 2.97 19.57
CA ASN A 175 -17.22 4.34 19.81
C ASN A 175 -18.43 5.25 20.02
N ASN A 176 -18.24 6.31 20.81
CA ASN A 176 -19.22 7.40 20.93
C ASN A 176 -18.96 8.45 19.84
N GLY A 177 -20.00 8.87 19.13
CA GLY A 177 -19.88 9.88 18.07
C GLY A 177 -19.34 9.31 16.75
N TYR A 178 -19.66 8.07 16.42
CA TYR A 178 -19.32 7.42 15.16
C TYR A 178 -19.60 8.31 13.94
N GLY A 179 -18.71 8.29 12.97
CA GLY A 179 -18.80 9.06 11.72
C GLY A 179 -18.26 10.50 11.79
N ARG A 180 -17.64 10.90 12.91
CA ARG A 180 -16.95 12.19 13.05
C ARG A 180 -15.46 11.99 13.33
N PHE A 181 -14.64 12.98 13.01
CA PHE A 181 -13.17 12.96 13.23
C PHE A 181 -12.74 12.56 14.65
N SER A 182 -13.60 12.79 15.65
CA SER A 182 -13.32 12.49 17.05
C SER A 182 -13.55 11.04 17.47
N SER A 183 -14.11 10.16 16.62
CA SER A 183 -14.53 8.81 17.01
C SER A 183 -13.39 7.95 17.55
N GLN A 184 -12.18 8.07 16.99
CA GLN A 184 -11.01 7.31 17.42
C GLN A 184 -10.60 7.59 18.88
N SER A 185 -10.81 8.80 19.40
CA SER A 185 -10.55 9.17 20.79
C SER A 185 -11.70 8.85 21.76
N ARG A 186 -12.80 8.28 21.28
CA ARG A 186 -14.01 8.07 22.07
C ARG A 186 -14.46 6.60 22.09
N ARG A 187 -13.51 5.69 22.10
CA ARG A 187 -13.75 4.26 22.25
C ARG A 187 -14.28 3.95 23.65
N TYR A 188 -15.25 3.09 23.75
CA TYR A 188 -15.65 2.48 25.02
C TYR A 188 -14.63 1.41 25.39
N GLU A 189 -13.56 1.82 26.05
CA GLU A 189 -12.42 0.97 26.35
C GLU A 189 -12.82 -0.19 27.27
N GLY A 190 -12.17 -1.37 27.07
CA GLY A 190 -12.46 -2.57 27.82
C GLY A 190 -13.78 -3.27 27.44
N LEU A 191 -14.46 -2.81 26.38
CA LEU A 191 -15.73 -3.37 25.90
C LEU A 191 -15.58 -3.93 24.48
N VAL A 192 -15.83 -5.24 24.31
CA VAL A 192 -15.74 -5.94 23.02
C VAL A 192 -16.95 -6.85 22.86
N GLY A 193 -17.61 -6.79 21.72
CA GLY A 193 -18.61 -7.76 21.29
C GLY A 193 -17.97 -8.85 20.42
N ILE A 194 -18.20 -10.11 20.74
CA ILE A 194 -17.82 -11.25 19.89
C ILE A 194 -19.07 -11.68 19.13
N VAL A 195 -19.07 -11.54 17.82
CA VAL A 195 -20.24 -11.72 16.95
C VAL A 195 -19.97 -12.82 15.92
N ASN A 196 -20.89 -13.76 15.81
CA ASN A 196 -20.91 -14.74 14.73
C ASN A 196 -21.76 -14.18 13.57
N LEU A 197 -21.11 -13.81 12.49
CA LEU A 197 -21.76 -13.28 11.28
C LEU A 197 -22.52 -14.36 10.49
N THR A 198 -22.07 -15.62 10.55
CA THR A 198 -22.74 -16.74 9.89
C THR A 198 -24.13 -16.97 10.44
N THR A 199 -24.28 -16.93 11.77
CA THR A 199 -25.55 -17.11 12.46
C THR A 199 -26.23 -15.80 12.84
N GLN A 200 -25.59 -14.67 12.64
CA GLN A 200 -26.01 -13.32 13.04
C GLN A 200 -26.38 -13.24 14.53
N THR A 201 -25.50 -13.75 15.40
CA THR A 201 -25.71 -13.77 16.86
C THR A 201 -24.51 -13.18 17.59
N VAL A 202 -24.79 -12.51 18.71
CA VAL A 202 -23.76 -12.14 19.69
C VAL A 202 -23.41 -13.38 20.50
N LEU A 203 -22.17 -13.83 20.43
CA LEU A 203 -21.69 -14.99 21.19
C LEU A 203 -21.42 -14.65 22.66
N ARG A 204 -20.80 -13.49 22.88
CA ARG A 204 -20.49 -12.97 24.21
C ARG A 204 -20.08 -11.50 24.15
N VAL A 205 -20.24 -10.82 25.27
CA VAL A 205 -19.72 -9.46 25.48
C VAL A 205 -18.60 -9.54 26.53
N VAL A 206 -17.41 -9.03 26.14
CA VAL A 206 -16.29 -8.85 27.06
C VAL A 206 -16.42 -7.46 27.66
N ASP A 207 -16.54 -7.37 28.98
CA ASP A 207 -16.64 -6.11 29.72
C ASP A 207 -15.66 -6.14 30.88
N LEU A 208 -14.44 -5.59 30.65
CA LEU A 208 -13.31 -5.71 31.58
C LEU A 208 -13.40 -4.71 32.72
N ASP A 209 -13.54 -3.41 32.41
CA ASP A 209 -13.52 -2.32 33.40
C ASP A 209 -14.27 -1.09 32.85
N VAL A 210 -14.80 -0.29 33.75
CA VAL A 210 -15.42 0.97 33.40
C VAL A 210 -14.36 2.07 33.37
N ILE A 211 -13.96 2.44 32.14
CA ILE A 211 -13.06 3.54 31.90
C ILE A 211 -13.89 4.70 31.34
N PRO A 212 -13.87 5.90 31.97
CA PRO A 212 -14.57 7.07 31.46
C PRO A 212 -14.05 7.45 30.07
N LEU A 213 -14.95 7.93 29.19
CA LEU A 213 -14.54 8.48 27.91
C LEU A 213 -13.59 9.67 28.13
N ALA A 214 -12.54 9.74 27.30
CA ALA A 214 -11.62 10.87 27.34
C ALA A 214 -12.35 12.19 27.03
N PRO A 215 -12.06 13.28 27.76
CA PRO A 215 -12.67 14.58 27.51
C PRO A 215 -12.20 15.19 26.19
N GLN A 216 -10.98 14.89 25.75
CA GLN A 216 -10.42 15.35 24.50
C GLN A 216 -10.96 14.56 23.31
N GLN A 217 -11.10 15.27 22.20
CA GLN A 217 -11.48 14.69 20.92
C GLN A 217 -10.35 14.89 19.91
N ALA A 218 -10.06 13.88 19.13
CA ALA A 218 -9.12 13.96 18.01
C ALA A 218 -9.76 14.70 16.83
N ALA A 219 -10.11 15.97 17.03
CA ALA A 219 -10.74 16.82 16.03
C ALA A 219 -9.72 17.78 15.41
N PHE A 220 -9.70 17.84 14.08
CA PHE A 220 -8.77 18.67 13.30
C PHE A 220 -9.46 19.55 12.25
N GLY A 221 -10.79 19.64 12.28
CA GLY A 221 -11.54 20.59 11.44
C GLY A 221 -11.21 22.05 11.79
N ALA A 222 -11.50 22.97 10.88
CA ALA A 222 -11.18 24.39 11.02
C ALA A 222 -11.72 25.02 12.32
N ASP A 223 -12.85 24.54 12.80
CA ASP A 223 -13.48 24.93 14.06
C ASP A 223 -12.74 24.42 15.31
N ALA A 224 -12.01 23.33 15.18
CA ALA A 224 -11.29 22.69 16.29
C ALA A 224 -9.85 23.17 16.42
N ILE A 225 -9.16 23.47 15.32
CA ILE A 225 -7.73 23.85 15.32
C ILE A 225 -7.50 25.33 15.70
N GLY A 226 -8.54 26.17 15.69
CA GLY A 226 -8.45 27.58 16.01
C GLY A 226 -7.80 28.42 14.90
N ALA A 227 -7.19 29.57 15.28
CA ALA A 227 -6.60 30.48 14.31
C ALA A 227 -5.37 29.88 13.62
N THR A 228 -5.36 29.92 12.30
CA THR A 228 -4.21 29.47 11.48
C THR A 228 -3.13 30.56 11.38
N ARG A 229 -1.92 30.15 11.06
CA ARG A 229 -0.81 31.07 10.76
C ARG A 229 -1.08 31.86 9.48
N GLU A 230 -0.70 33.15 9.46
CA GLU A 230 -0.76 33.97 8.26
C GLU A 230 0.35 33.55 7.27
N ILE A 231 -0.01 33.37 6.01
CA ILE A 231 0.94 33.20 4.90
C ILE A 231 1.26 34.60 4.37
N LYS A 232 2.44 35.15 4.74
CA LYS A 232 2.86 36.48 4.34
C LYS A 232 3.19 36.60 2.86
N THR A 233 3.89 35.62 2.30
CA THR A 233 4.36 35.58 0.90
C THR A 233 4.18 34.18 0.34
N PRO A 234 3.15 33.94 -0.48
CA PRO A 234 2.97 32.64 -1.11
C PRO A 234 4.07 32.36 -2.15
N ILE A 235 4.45 31.09 -2.28
CA ILE A 235 5.29 30.60 -3.38
C ILE A 235 4.36 29.99 -4.42
N SER A 236 4.47 30.45 -5.66
CA SER A 236 3.75 29.87 -6.80
C SER A 236 4.76 29.16 -7.72
N VAL A 237 4.47 27.91 -8.04
CA VAL A 237 5.21 27.13 -9.02
C VAL A 237 4.32 26.91 -10.24
N MET A 238 4.77 27.39 -11.41
CA MET A 238 4.02 27.27 -12.65
C MET A 238 4.88 26.62 -13.73
N GLN A 239 4.27 25.72 -14.48
CA GLN A 239 4.86 25.12 -15.69
C GLN A 239 4.13 25.68 -16.90
N SER A 240 4.51 26.90 -17.30
CA SER A 240 3.74 27.74 -18.25
C SER A 240 3.64 27.16 -19.67
N MET A 241 4.55 26.26 -20.04
CA MET A 241 4.57 25.59 -21.35
C MET A 241 3.90 24.19 -21.30
N GLY A 242 3.27 23.85 -20.18
CA GLY A 242 2.75 22.51 -19.94
C GLY A 242 3.80 21.52 -19.45
N PRO A 243 3.39 20.25 -19.20
CA PRO A 243 4.30 19.19 -18.75
C PRO A 243 5.35 18.88 -19.83
N SER A 244 6.55 18.42 -19.41
CA SER A 244 7.60 17.96 -20.33
C SER A 244 7.60 16.44 -20.51
N PHE A 245 6.58 15.75 -20.00
CA PHE A 245 6.32 14.33 -20.26
C PHE A 245 5.20 14.18 -21.29
N ASP A 246 5.27 13.10 -22.05
CA ASP A 246 4.24 12.69 -22.99
C ASP A 246 3.43 11.52 -22.42
N LEU A 247 2.12 11.47 -22.75
CA LEU A 247 1.21 10.43 -22.33
C LEU A 247 0.55 9.77 -23.56
N ASP A 248 0.53 8.43 -23.57
CA ASP A 248 -0.31 7.65 -24.47
C ASP A 248 -1.10 6.61 -23.63
N GLY A 249 -2.33 6.96 -23.28
CA GLY A 249 -3.07 6.21 -22.27
C GLY A 249 -2.38 6.31 -20.91
N GLN A 250 -1.94 5.18 -20.40
CA GLN A 250 -1.20 5.03 -19.12
C GLN A 250 0.31 4.84 -19.34
N SER A 251 0.78 4.94 -20.58
CA SER A 251 2.20 4.91 -20.89
C SER A 251 2.79 6.33 -20.85
N VAL A 252 3.92 6.47 -20.20
CA VAL A 252 4.59 7.74 -19.94
C VAL A 252 5.98 7.75 -20.58
N SER A 253 6.30 8.86 -21.22
CA SER A 253 7.65 9.19 -21.70
C SER A 253 8.13 10.48 -21.04
N TRP A 254 9.24 10.44 -20.32
CA TRP A 254 9.84 11.62 -19.69
C TRP A 254 11.36 11.55 -19.76
N GLN A 255 11.96 12.48 -20.49
CA GLN A 255 13.40 12.46 -20.73
C GLN A 255 13.84 11.07 -21.24
N ASN A 256 14.76 10.40 -20.54
CA ASN A 256 15.19 9.04 -20.89
C ASN A 256 14.28 7.94 -20.32
N TRP A 257 13.36 8.25 -19.40
CA TRP A 257 12.46 7.27 -18.81
C TRP A 257 11.27 6.94 -19.72
N ARG A 258 10.92 5.66 -19.78
CA ARG A 258 9.69 5.12 -20.37
C ARG A 258 9.09 4.14 -19.38
N PHE A 259 7.79 4.23 -19.13
CA PHE A 259 7.09 3.29 -18.27
C PHE A 259 5.58 3.29 -18.53
N HIS A 260 4.93 2.23 -18.09
CA HIS A 260 3.48 2.12 -18.01
C HIS A 260 3.06 2.09 -16.54
N PHE A 261 1.89 2.64 -16.22
CA PHE A 261 1.33 2.54 -14.88
C PHE A 261 -0.17 2.31 -14.91
N ARG A 262 -0.71 1.76 -13.83
CA ARG A 262 -2.15 1.72 -13.58
C ARG A 262 -2.44 1.85 -12.09
N VAL A 263 -3.69 2.20 -11.75
CA VAL A 263 -4.25 2.06 -10.41
C VAL A 263 -4.98 0.73 -10.36
N ASP A 264 -4.46 -0.20 -9.58
CA ASP A 264 -5.05 -1.51 -9.33
C ASP A 264 -5.88 -1.44 -8.04
N PRO A 265 -7.13 -1.93 -8.01
CA PRO A 265 -7.97 -1.82 -6.81
C PRO A 265 -7.38 -2.47 -5.57
N ARG A 266 -6.53 -3.49 -5.69
CA ARG A 266 -5.89 -4.16 -4.54
C ARG A 266 -4.49 -3.62 -4.24
N ARG A 267 -3.65 -3.45 -5.26
CA ARG A 267 -2.23 -3.11 -5.11
C ARG A 267 -1.93 -1.60 -5.13
N GLY A 268 -2.93 -0.78 -5.47
CA GLY A 268 -2.73 0.66 -5.69
C GLY A 268 -1.96 0.95 -6.97
N LEU A 269 -0.93 1.79 -6.90
CA LEU A 269 -0.10 2.08 -8.06
C LEU A 269 0.74 0.87 -8.45
N VAL A 270 0.50 0.34 -9.64
CA VAL A 270 1.33 -0.66 -10.30
C VAL A 270 2.13 0.03 -11.39
N LEU A 271 3.44 -0.02 -11.28
CA LEU A 271 4.40 0.49 -12.26
C LEU A 271 4.91 -0.68 -13.09
N SER A 272 4.90 -0.56 -14.42
CA SER A 272 5.28 -1.66 -15.32
C SER A 272 6.18 -1.17 -16.46
N LEU A 273 6.95 -2.08 -17.04
CA LEU A 273 7.77 -1.87 -18.22
C LEU A 273 8.67 -0.62 -18.10
N VAL A 274 9.34 -0.51 -16.95
CA VAL A 274 10.25 0.61 -16.70
C VAL A 274 11.50 0.44 -17.52
N ARG A 275 11.76 1.40 -18.39
CA ARG A 275 12.88 1.39 -19.34
C ARG A 275 13.61 2.72 -19.32
N TRP A 276 14.87 2.64 -19.71
CA TRP A 276 15.70 3.80 -19.94
C TRP A 276 16.11 3.84 -21.41
N MET A 277 15.89 5.00 -22.05
CA MET A 277 16.36 5.26 -23.42
C MET A 277 17.81 5.68 -23.35
N ASP A 278 18.73 4.81 -23.78
CA ASP A 278 20.16 5.08 -23.89
C ASP A 278 20.52 5.28 -25.37
N ASP A 279 20.86 6.51 -25.73
CA ASP A 279 21.06 6.97 -27.13
C ASP A 279 19.86 6.64 -28.03
N ARG A 280 19.78 5.44 -28.57
CA ARG A 280 18.69 4.96 -29.45
C ARG A 280 18.16 3.59 -29.06
N GLU A 281 18.67 3.03 -27.97
CA GLU A 281 18.29 1.72 -27.49
C GLU A 281 17.47 1.85 -26.19
N GLU A 282 16.34 1.16 -26.13
CA GLU A 282 15.57 1.03 -24.90
C GLU A 282 16.14 -0.12 -24.07
N ARG A 283 16.62 0.20 -22.88
CA ARG A 283 17.16 -0.76 -21.93
C ARG A 283 16.15 -1.01 -20.82
N MET A 284 15.85 -2.28 -20.57
CA MET A 284 14.94 -2.66 -19.51
C MET A 284 15.59 -2.47 -18.14
N VAL A 285 14.84 -1.90 -17.21
CA VAL A 285 15.22 -1.76 -15.80
C VAL A 285 14.36 -2.68 -14.94
N MET A 286 13.03 -2.71 -15.20
CA MET A 286 12.10 -3.43 -14.36
C MET A 286 10.82 -3.76 -15.13
N TYR A 287 10.38 -5.01 -15.04
CA TYR A 287 9.10 -5.42 -15.60
C TYR A 287 7.95 -4.82 -14.80
N GLN A 288 7.95 -5.03 -13.46
CA GLN A 288 6.85 -4.53 -12.63
C GLN A 288 7.28 -4.23 -11.19
N ALA A 289 6.69 -3.17 -10.61
CA ALA A 289 6.73 -2.88 -9.18
C ALA A 289 5.33 -2.55 -8.66
N SER A 290 4.99 -3.09 -7.52
CA SER A 290 3.77 -2.72 -6.78
C SER A 290 3.94 -3.00 -5.29
N MET A 291 3.09 -2.41 -4.47
CA MET A 291 2.96 -2.87 -3.10
C MET A 291 2.43 -4.30 -3.10
N SER A 292 2.97 -5.15 -2.24
CA SER A 292 2.58 -6.56 -2.10
C SER A 292 1.89 -6.86 -0.78
N GLU A 293 2.10 -6.03 0.24
CA GLU A 293 1.34 -6.02 1.48
C GLU A 293 1.67 -4.77 2.32
N LEU A 294 0.69 -4.31 3.06
CA LEU A 294 0.84 -3.37 4.16
C LEU A 294 0.32 -4.04 5.44
N TYR A 295 1.19 -4.18 6.43
CA TYR A 295 0.85 -4.83 7.69
C TYR A 295 1.08 -3.91 8.88
N VAL A 296 0.04 -3.76 9.73
CA VAL A 296 0.06 -2.85 10.87
C VAL A 296 -0.38 -3.60 12.15
N PRO A 297 0.55 -4.23 12.90
CA PRO A 297 0.28 -4.84 14.19
C PRO A 297 0.37 -3.82 15.33
N TYR A 298 -0.67 -3.76 16.17
CA TYR A 298 -0.68 -3.01 17.42
C TYR A 298 -0.17 -3.84 18.58
N SER A 299 0.55 -3.20 19.49
CA SER A 299 1.26 -3.86 20.59
C SER A 299 0.65 -3.47 21.94
N SER A 300 -0.44 -4.16 22.33
CA SER A 300 -1.06 -4.02 23.67
C SER A 300 -1.65 -5.36 24.10
N PRO A 301 -1.43 -5.78 25.37
CA PRO A 301 -1.88 -7.09 25.87
C PRO A 301 -3.37 -7.11 26.27
N GLN A 302 -4.08 -6.00 26.21
CA GLN A 302 -5.48 -5.93 26.62
C GLN A 302 -6.41 -6.54 25.56
N GLU A 303 -7.47 -7.25 25.96
CA GLU A 303 -8.40 -7.98 25.09
C GLU A 303 -8.89 -7.16 23.87
N PRO A 304 -9.26 -5.86 23.98
CA PRO A 304 -9.66 -5.08 22.82
C PRO A 304 -8.55 -4.85 21.78
N TRP A 305 -7.30 -5.15 22.10
CA TRP A 305 -6.11 -4.84 21.32
C TRP A 305 -5.33 -6.06 20.83
N VAL A 306 -5.44 -7.19 21.52
CA VAL A 306 -4.64 -8.39 21.25
C VAL A 306 -4.71 -8.84 19.80
N TYR A 307 -5.88 -8.73 19.19
CA TYR A 307 -6.11 -9.16 17.82
C TYR A 307 -6.01 -8.04 16.77
N GLN A 308 -5.65 -6.81 17.17
CA GLN A 308 -5.53 -5.70 16.21
C GLN A 308 -4.21 -5.80 15.43
N SER A 309 -4.28 -6.47 14.30
CA SER A 309 -3.19 -6.61 13.33
C SER A 309 -3.79 -6.65 11.93
N PHE A 310 -3.57 -5.59 11.16
CA PHE A 310 -4.30 -5.32 9.91
C PHE A 310 -3.43 -5.59 8.69
N PHE A 311 -4.04 -6.23 7.67
CA PHE A 311 -3.48 -6.42 6.34
C PHE A 311 -4.26 -5.53 5.38
N ASP A 312 -3.72 -4.38 5.01
CA ASP A 312 -4.46 -3.38 4.23
C ASP A 312 -4.54 -3.69 2.71
N LEU A 313 -3.81 -4.71 2.23
CA LEU A 313 -4.00 -5.28 0.90
C LEU A 313 -4.74 -6.61 0.94
N GLY A 314 -4.57 -7.37 1.99
CA GLY A 314 -5.15 -8.70 2.13
C GLY A 314 -6.52 -8.73 2.80
N SER A 315 -6.99 -7.62 3.37
CA SER A 315 -8.34 -7.45 3.91
C SER A 315 -9.25 -6.90 2.83
N PHE A 316 -10.15 -7.73 2.31
CA PHE A 316 -11.01 -7.37 1.17
C PHE A 316 -12.06 -6.29 1.48
N SER A 317 -12.27 -5.93 2.74
CA SER A 317 -13.10 -4.78 3.11
C SER A 317 -12.42 -3.42 2.90
N ASN A 318 -11.08 -3.41 2.81
CA ASN A 318 -10.26 -2.22 2.69
C ASN A 318 -9.05 -2.51 1.79
N VAL A 319 -9.31 -2.88 0.53
CA VAL A 319 -8.22 -3.10 -0.43
C VAL A 319 -7.54 -1.78 -0.76
N PHE A 320 -6.23 -1.76 -0.68
CA PHE A 320 -5.38 -0.57 -0.71
C PHE A 320 -5.69 0.40 -1.86
N GLY A 321 -5.79 -0.10 -3.09
CA GLY A 321 -6.14 0.73 -4.24
C GLY A 321 -7.61 1.15 -4.28
N GLY A 322 -8.51 0.33 -3.73
CA GLY A 322 -9.95 0.58 -3.68
C GLY A 322 -10.37 1.67 -2.70
N ILE A 323 -9.52 1.96 -1.70
CA ILE A 323 -9.70 3.04 -0.72
C ILE A 323 -8.88 4.30 -1.09
N ALA A 324 -8.50 4.45 -2.35
CA ALA A 324 -7.89 5.68 -2.85
C ALA A 324 -8.81 6.88 -2.59
N THR A 325 -8.22 7.94 -2.04
CA THR A 325 -8.93 9.19 -1.79
C THR A 325 -8.65 10.20 -2.90
N PRO A 326 -9.64 11.03 -3.29
CA PRO A 326 -9.45 12.04 -4.33
C PRO A 326 -8.34 13.02 -3.93
N LEU A 327 -7.29 13.07 -4.75
CA LEU A 327 -6.19 14.00 -4.55
C LEU A 327 -6.61 15.45 -4.71
N GLU A 328 -6.20 16.32 -3.79
CA GLU A 328 -6.50 17.75 -3.82
C GLU A 328 -5.39 18.52 -4.55
N ARG A 329 -5.82 19.30 -5.56
CA ARG A 329 -4.93 20.19 -6.31
C ARG A 329 -4.42 21.32 -5.42
N GLY A 330 -3.11 21.58 -5.48
CA GLY A 330 -2.45 22.60 -4.68
C GLY A 330 -2.07 22.17 -3.26
N THR A 331 -2.55 20.99 -2.82
CA THR A 331 -2.24 20.41 -1.51
C THR A 331 -1.53 19.07 -1.65
N ASP A 332 -2.23 18.05 -2.17
CA ASP A 332 -1.65 16.71 -2.33
C ASP A 332 -0.76 16.63 -3.58
N CYS A 333 -1.14 17.32 -4.63
CA CYS A 333 -0.39 17.46 -5.87
C CYS A 333 -0.34 18.95 -6.25
N PRO A 334 0.75 19.43 -6.88
CA PRO A 334 0.84 20.83 -7.30
C PRO A 334 -0.23 21.17 -8.35
N ASP A 335 -0.52 22.47 -8.52
CA ASP A 335 -1.54 22.95 -9.43
C ASP A 335 -1.35 22.50 -10.89
N HIS A 336 -0.10 22.34 -11.31
CA HIS A 336 0.26 21.90 -12.66
C HIS A 336 0.25 20.38 -12.85
N ALA A 337 -0.14 19.57 -11.86
CA ALA A 337 -0.20 18.12 -11.96
C ALA A 337 -1.28 17.65 -12.93
N THR A 338 -1.00 16.55 -13.62
CA THR A 338 -1.99 15.77 -14.38
C THR A 338 -2.61 14.73 -13.44
N PHE A 339 -3.94 14.66 -13.40
CA PHE A 339 -4.68 13.73 -12.55
C PHE A 339 -5.29 12.60 -13.37
N PHE A 340 -5.41 11.43 -12.76
CA PHE A 340 -5.95 10.22 -13.35
C PHE A 340 -7.06 9.68 -12.47
N ASP A 341 -8.17 9.31 -13.09
CA ASP A 341 -9.24 8.57 -12.46
C ASP A 341 -8.96 7.07 -12.55
N ALA A 342 -9.59 6.28 -11.69
CA ALA A 342 -9.58 4.83 -11.73
C ALA A 342 -10.99 4.28 -11.53
N VAL A 343 -11.15 2.99 -11.75
CA VAL A 343 -12.43 2.29 -11.55
C VAL A 343 -12.24 1.24 -10.47
N ASN A 344 -13.16 1.18 -9.55
CA ASN A 344 -13.32 0.13 -8.56
C ASN A 344 -14.71 -0.49 -8.69
N VAL A 345 -15.02 -1.51 -7.90
CA VAL A 345 -16.31 -2.17 -7.84
C VAL A 345 -16.94 -1.95 -6.47
N ALA A 346 -18.25 -1.65 -6.44
CA ALA A 346 -19.04 -1.74 -5.22
C ALA A 346 -19.36 -3.21 -4.91
N GLU A 347 -19.66 -3.53 -3.66
CA GLU A 347 -20.06 -4.88 -3.23
C GLU A 347 -21.26 -5.45 -4.02
N SER A 348 -22.09 -4.58 -4.59
CA SER A 348 -23.19 -4.95 -5.50
C SER A 348 -22.72 -5.35 -6.91
N GLY A 349 -21.43 -5.34 -7.20
CA GLY A 349 -20.85 -5.59 -8.52
C GLY A 349 -20.84 -4.40 -9.47
N ARG A 350 -21.39 -3.25 -9.07
CA ARG A 350 -21.44 -2.06 -9.94
C ARG A 350 -20.11 -1.32 -9.92
N PRO A 351 -19.59 -0.90 -11.08
CA PRO A 351 -18.40 -0.07 -11.13
C PRO A 351 -18.62 1.28 -10.45
N THR A 352 -17.59 1.74 -9.74
CA THR A 352 -17.52 3.04 -9.07
C THR A 352 -16.28 3.79 -9.52
N ASN A 353 -16.42 5.09 -9.74
CA ASN A 353 -15.28 5.92 -10.14
C ASN A 353 -14.49 6.39 -8.91
N LEU A 354 -13.20 6.17 -8.95
CA LEU A 354 -12.22 6.77 -8.06
C LEU A 354 -11.66 8.01 -8.76
N THR A 355 -12.26 9.18 -8.51
CA THR A 355 -11.84 10.42 -9.15
C THR A 355 -10.51 10.90 -8.59
N ARG A 356 -9.59 11.33 -9.49
CA ARG A 356 -8.24 11.81 -9.11
C ARG A 356 -7.51 10.82 -8.18
N ALA A 357 -7.59 9.54 -8.51
CA ALA A 357 -6.96 8.46 -7.74
C ALA A 357 -5.43 8.53 -7.77
N ALA A 358 -4.87 9.10 -8.84
CA ALA A 358 -3.43 9.32 -8.97
C ALA A 358 -3.13 10.67 -9.61
N CYS A 359 -1.90 11.18 -9.41
CA CYS A 359 -1.39 12.34 -10.14
C CYS A 359 0.05 12.11 -10.61
N LEU A 360 0.41 12.77 -11.72
CA LEU A 360 1.75 12.80 -12.30
C LEU A 360 2.20 14.25 -12.43
N PHE A 361 3.38 14.58 -11.92
CA PHE A 361 3.90 15.94 -11.96
C PHE A 361 5.42 15.99 -11.89
N GLU A 362 5.97 17.07 -12.45
CA GLU A 362 7.39 17.39 -12.32
C GLU A 362 7.63 18.28 -11.10
N ARG A 363 8.74 18.05 -10.44
CA ARG A 363 9.17 18.83 -9.28
C ARG A 363 10.61 19.32 -9.44
N VAL A 364 10.83 20.60 -9.21
CA VAL A 364 12.17 21.17 -8.98
C VAL A 364 12.37 21.25 -7.46
N SER A 365 13.26 20.40 -6.93
CA SER A 365 13.48 20.30 -5.47
C SER A 365 14.29 21.45 -4.89
N GLY A 366 14.95 22.24 -5.75
CA GLY A 366 15.95 23.22 -5.33
C GLY A 366 17.33 22.63 -5.09
N ASP A 367 17.49 21.31 -5.29
CA ASP A 367 18.76 20.61 -5.16
C ASP A 367 19.50 20.56 -6.50
N PRO A 368 20.85 20.46 -6.51
CA PRO A 368 21.59 20.15 -7.72
C PRO A 368 21.45 18.65 -8.06
N ALA A 369 21.37 18.32 -9.37
CA ALA A 369 21.54 16.96 -9.87
C ALA A 369 23.00 16.50 -9.68
N TRP A 370 23.93 17.41 -9.93
CA TRP A 370 25.35 17.28 -9.61
C TRP A 370 25.99 18.65 -9.48
N ARG A 371 27.11 18.75 -8.75
CA ARG A 371 27.85 19.98 -8.52
C ARG A 371 29.29 19.67 -8.16
N HIS A 372 30.21 20.42 -8.75
CA HIS A 372 31.65 20.43 -8.40
C HIS A 372 32.25 21.82 -8.55
N MET A 373 33.27 22.13 -7.73
CA MET A 373 34.15 23.27 -7.87
C MET A 373 35.56 22.73 -8.04
N ASP A 374 36.22 23.07 -9.15
CA ASP A 374 37.58 22.64 -9.42
C ASP A 374 38.63 23.47 -8.66
N GLY A 375 39.92 23.12 -8.84
CA GLY A 375 41.05 23.80 -8.18
C GLY A 375 41.22 25.25 -8.55
N ASP A 376 40.68 25.68 -9.70
CA ASP A 376 40.72 27.07 -10.20
C ASP A 376 39.53 27.90 -9.72
N GLY A 377 38.65 27.30 -8.90
CA GLY A 377 37.45 27.95 -8.34
C GLY A 377 36.28 28.01 -9.32
N VAL A 378 36.34 27.34 -10.46
CA VAL A 378 35.22 27.22 -11.41
C VAL A 378 34.18 26.26 -10.86
N ILE A 379 32.93 26.70 -10.78
CA ILE A 379 31.81 25.89 -10.32
C ILE A 379 30.95 25.47 -11.51
N GLU A 380 30.78 24.16 -11.66
CA GLU A 380 29.78 23.58 -12.55
C GLU A 380 28.69 22.88 -11.74
N SER A 381 27.42 23.10 -12.12
CA SER A 381 26.24 22.58 -11.44
C SER A 381 25.08 22.47 -12.41
N ARG A 382 24.21 21.47 -12.17
CA ARG A 382 22.93 21.33 -12.89
C ARG A 382 21.80 21.21 -11.90
N ALA A 383 20.69 21.88 -12.19
CA ALA A 383 19.48 21.81 -11.36
C ALA A 383 18.80 20.45 -11.53
N ARG A 384 18.37 19.87 -10.42
CA ARG A 384 17.62 18.60 -10.39
C ARG A 384 16.16 18.83 -10.71
N ARG A 385 15.60 17.95 -11.53
CA ARG A 385 14.17 17.80 -11.76
C ARG A 385 13.78 16.35 -11.56
N ASP A 386 12.66 16.10 -10.86
CA ASP A 386 12.11 14.79 -10.61
C ASP A 386 10.75 14.68 -11.31
N LEU A 387 10.37 13.49 -11.80
CA LEU A 387 9.00 13.15 -12.18
C LEU A 387 8.41 12.30 -11.07
N ILE A 388 7.23 12.65 -10.58
CA ILE A 388 6.57 11.97 -9.46
C ILE A 388 5.21 11.46 -9.90
N LEU A 389 4.99 10.15 -9.74
CA LEU A 389 3.69 9.50 -9.82
C LEU A 389 3.22 9.23 -8.39
N ARG A 390 2.08 9.80 -8.00
CA ARG A 390 1.56 9.79 -6.62
C ARG A 390 0.15 9.23 -6.55
N MET A 391 -0.11 8.48 -5.47
CA MET A 391 -1.43 8.06 -5.03
C MET A 391 -1.58 8.34 -3.52
N PHE A 392 -2.81 8.55 -3.06
CA PHE A 392 -3.15 8.74 -1.66
C PHE A 392 -4.28 7.79 -1.26
N ILE A 393 -4.16 7.16 -0.09
CA ILE A 393 -5.19 6.28 0.45
C ILE A 393 -5.46 6.58 1.92
N THR A 394 -6.68 6.28 2.39
CA THR A 394 -7.04 6.30 3.80
C THR A 394 -7.43 4.89 4.24
N ALA A 395 -6.53 4.23 4.97
CA ALA A 395 -6.74 2.90 5.53
C ALA A 395 -7.19 3.02 6.98
N GLY A 396 -8.48 3.01 7.22
CA GLY A 396 -9.06 3.16 8.55
C GLY A 396 -8.74 4.51 9.20
N ASN A 397 -7.78 4.52 10.10
CA ASN A 397 -7.32 5.73 10.81
C ASN A 397 -6.03 6.35 10.24
N TYR A 398 -5.33 5.64 9.35
CA TYR A 398 -4.09 6.11 8.75
C TYR A 398 -4.27 6.56 7.31
N ASP A 399 -3.47 7.56 6.95
CA ASP A 399 -3.35 8.08 5.60
C ASP A 399 -1.96 7.77 5.06
N TYR A 400 -1.90 7.19 3.84
CA TYR A 400 -0.63 6.84 3.20
C TYR A 400 -0.52 7.47 1.81
N LEU A 401 0.63 8.11 1.56
CA LEU A 401 1.02 8.60 0.25
C LEU A 401 2.02 7.63 -0.34
N LEU A 402 1.78 7.13 -1.54
CA LEU A 402 2.73 6.33 -2.31
C LEU A 402 3.26 7.15 -3.47
N ASP A 403 4.59 7.34 -3.52
CA ASP A 403 5.29 8.02 -4.63
C ASP A 403 6.27 7.07 -5.32
N TYR A 404 6.20 7.01 -6.65
CA TYR A 404 7.33 6.62 -7.49
C TYR A 404 8.00 7.87 -8.03
N VAL A 405 9.29 8.07 -7.74
CA VAL A 405 10.05 9.26 -8.08
C VAL A 405 11.16 8.89 -9.06
N PHE A 406 11.02 9.30 -10.30
CA PHE A 406 11.99 9.09 -11.36
C PHE A 406 13.03 10.22 -11.34
N LEU A 407 14.30 9.85 -11.25
CA LEU A 407 15.42 10.76 -11.16
C LEU A 407 16.19 10.81 -12.47
N GLN A 408 16.77 11.97 -12.78
CA GLN A 408 17.55 12.21 -14.02
C GLN A 408 18.87 11.42 -14.08
N ASN A 409 19.29 10.83 -12.95
CA ASN A 409 20.51 10.01 -12.87
C ASN A 409 20.23 8.50 -13.08
N GLY A 410 19.05 8.13 -13.55
CA GLY A 410 18.67 6.73 -13.76
C GLY A 410 18.23 6.01 -12.49
N SER A 411 18.12 6.69 -11.35
CA SER A 411 17.57 6.09 -10.12
C SER A 411 16.06 6.21 -10.08
N LEU A 412 15.40 5.23 -9.45
CA LEU A 412 13.99 5.24 -9.09
C LEU A 412 13.84 5.17 -7.58
N GLN A 413 13.25 6.20 -6.97
CA GLN A 413 12.97 6.21 -5.53
C GLN A 413 11.50 5.86 -5.28
N VAL A 414 11.25 4.94 -4.34
CA VAL A 414 9.91 4.64 -3.82
C VAL A 414 9.78 5.28 -2.45
N ARG A 415 8.73 6.08 -2.26
CA ARG A 415 8.49 6.82 -1.01
C ARG A 415 7.10 6.53 -0.47
N ILE A 416 7.04 6.35 0.85
CA ILE A 416 5.79 6.26 1.61
C ILE A 416 5.74 7.42 2.58
N GLY A 417 4.68 8.24 2.50
CA GLY A 417 4.31 9.20 3.52
C GLY A 417 3.23 8.59 4.42
N ALA A 418 3.44 8.58 5.73
CA ALA A 418 2.45 8.12 6.70
C ALA A 418 1.94 9.30 7.52
N SER A 419 0.63 9.43 7.63
CA SER A 419 -0.10 10.46 8.39
C SER A 419 -1.39 9.86 8.96
N GLY A 420 -2.33 10.68 9.39
CA GLY A 420 -3.62 10.25 9.91
C GLY A 420 -3.73 10.36 11.42
N ILE A 421 -4.55 9.54 12.03
CA ILE A 421 -4.86 9.55 13.45
C ILE A 421 -4.31 8.29 14.11
N ASP A 422 -3.47 8.46 15.14
CA ASP A 422 -3.04 7.32 15.97
C ASP A 422 -4.25 6.57 16.53
N GLN A 423 -4.20 5.24 16.50
CA GLN A 423 -5.11 4.49 17.36
C GLN A 423 -4.71 4.67 18.82
N MET A 424 -5.70 5.07 19.63
CA MET A 424 -5.50 5.43 21.02
C MET A 424 -6.46 4.67 21.94
N ARG A 425 -5.98 4.37 23.14
CA ARG A 425 -6.80 3.81 24.20
C ARG A 425 -7.04 4.84 25.30
N THR A 426 -8.23 4.80 25.88
CA THR A 426 -8.57 5.60 27.04
C THR A 426 -8.08 4.93 28.31
N VAL A 427 -7.51 5.73 29.23
CA VAL A 427 -7.01 5.25 30.53
C VAL A 427 -7.54 6.14 31.66
N LYS A 428 -7.60 5.57 32.90
CA LYS A 428 -8.08 6.32 34.10
C LYS A 428 -7.18 7.49 34.46
N ALA A 429 -5.86 7.32 34.30
CA ALA A 429 -4.88 8.35 34.63
C ALA A 429 -4.89 9.48 33.59
N ALA A 430 -4.76 10.71 34.01
CA ALA A 430 -4.68 11.86 33.11
C ALA A 430 -3.30 12.02 32.45
N ASN A 431 -2.25 11.46 33.05
CA ASN A 431 -0.87 11.58 32.56
C ASN A 431 0.03 10.46 33.14
N ALA A 432 1.26 10.36 32.62
CA ALA A 432 2.21 9.33 33.01
C ALA A 432 2.62 9.36 34.50
N THR A 433 2.62 10.54 35.14
CA THR A 433 2.93 10.65 36.59
C THR A 433 1.82 10.04 37.42
N GLU A 434 0.58 10.32 37.07
CA GLU A 434 -0.59 9.75 37.73
C GLU A 434 -0.69 8.24 37.47
N ALA A 435 -0.45 7.79 36.25
CA ALA A 435 -0.44 6.36 35.92
C ALA A 435 0.54 5.58 36.79
N ARG A 436 1.80 6.04 36.88
CA ARG A 436 2.82 5.42 37.76
C ARG A 436 2.43 5.43 39.24
N ARG A 437 1.69 6.44 39.70
CA ARG A 437 1.20 6.50 41.08
C ARG A 437 0.07 5.51 41.34
N MET A 438 -0.82 5.32 40.35
CA MET A 438 -1.98 4.41 40.47
C MET A 438 -1.55 2.94 40.33
N SER A 439 -0.68 2.65 39.37
CA SER A 439 -0.21 1.31 39.03
C SER A 439 1.29 1.36 38.71
N PRO A 440 2.19 1.30 39.73
CA PRO A 440 3.64 1.48 39.54
C PRO A 440 4.28 0.48 38.56
N ASP A 441 3.76 -0.74 38.52
CA ASP A 441 4.32 -1.87 37.77
C ASP A 441 3.57 -2.13 36.44
N GLU A 442 2.58 -1.33 36.12
CA GLU A 442 1.82 -1.49 34.86
C GLU A 442 2.52 -0.79 33.70
N GLU A 443 2.83 -1.56 32.65
CA GLU A 443 3.35 -1.02 31.40
C GLU A 443 2.21 -0.47 30.54
N LEU A 444 2.42 0.73 29.96
CA LEU A 444 1.40 1.41 29.16
C LEU A 444 1.30 0.85 27.73
N TYR A 445 2.32 0.17 27.22
CA TYR A 445 2.43 -0.25 25.81
C TYR A 445 2.13 0.88 24.81
N GLY A 446 2.55 2.09 25.18
CA GLY A 446 2.31 3.31 24.44
C GLY A 446 2.74 4.54 25.22
N ARG A 447 2.33 5.71 24.74
CA ARG A 447 2.64 6.98 25.37
C ARG A 447 1.39 7.86 25.48
N PHE A 448 1.29 8.67 26.55
CA PHE A 448 0.26 9.71 26.61
C PHE A 448 0.45 10.72 25.47
N ILE A 449 -0.58 10.87 24.67
CA ILE A 449 -0.66 11.85 23.57
C ILE A 449 -1.60 13.01 23.90
N ALA A 450 -2.56 12.78 24.81
CA ALA A 450 -3.44 13.77 25.41
C ALA A 450 -3.88 13.29 26.80
N PRO A 451 -4.50 14.14 27.64
CA PRO A 451 -5.03 13.70 28.94
C PRO A 451 -6.01 12.54 28.79
N HIS A 452 -5.76 11.45 29.55
CA HIS A 452 -6.53 10.20 29.52
C HIS A 452 -6.42 9.40 28.21
N LEU A 453 -5.57 9.81 27.26
CA LEU A 453 -5.37 9.13 25.98
C LEU A 453 -3.93 8.66 25.84
N VAL A 454 -3.76 7.37 25.60
CA VAL A 454 -2.49 6.72 25.29
C VAL A 454 -2.52 6.25 23.85
N GLY A 455 -1.64 6.79 23.00
CA GLY A 455 -1.37 6.24 21.68
C GLY A 455 -0.66 4.90 21.83
N VAL A 456 -1.19 3.86 21.17
CA VAL A 456 -0.70 2.48 21.31
C VAL A 456 0.51 2.26 20.40
N ASN A 457 1.58 1.65 20.93
CA ASN A 457 2.74 1.26 20.13
C ASN A 457 2.31 0.32 19.00
N HIS A 458 2.86 0.54 17.81
CA HIS A 458 2.60 -0.31 16.64
C HIS A 458 3.74 -0.20 15.64
N SER A 459 3.69 -1.03 14.63
CA SER A 459 4.66 -1.02 13.54
C SER A 459 3.93 -0.93 12.20
N HIS A 460 4.63 -0.39 11.21
CA HIS A 460 4.18 -0.39 9.82
C HIS A 460 5.19 -1.13 8.97
N PHE A 461 4.72 -2.06 8.14
CA PHE A 461 5.54 -2.84 7.22
C PHE A 461 4.94 -2.76 5.82
N PHE A 462 5.61 -2.05 4.92
CA PHE A 462 5.24 -1.88 3.51
C PHE A 462 6.13 -2.79 2.67
N SER A 463 5.61 -3.91 2.21
CA SER A 463 6.34 -4.82 1.34
C SER A 463 6.08 -4.48 -0.13
N PHE A 464 7.13 -4.34 -0.91
CA PHE A 464 7.09 -4.12 -2.36
C PHE A 464 7.59 -5.35 -3.09
N ARG A 465 6.83 -5.77 -4.11
CA ARG A 465 7.26 -6.73 -5.12
C ARG A 465 7.95 -5.97 -6.24
N LEU A 466 9.20 -6.30 -6.50
CA LEU A 466 10.07 -5.65 -7.47
C LEU A 466 10.58 -6.71 -8.46
N ASP A 467 9.99 -6.78 -9.61
CA ASP A 467 10.36 -7.67 -10.72
C ASP A 467 11.34 -6.91 -11.61
N LEU A 468 12.62 -6.94 -11.21
CA LEU A 468 13.69 -6.22 -11.87
C LEU A 468 14.23 -7.06 -13.02
N ASP A 469 14.05 -6.59 -14.26
CA ASP A 469 14.53 -7.18 -15.49
C ASP A 469 15.70 -6.35 -16.05
N VAL A 470 16.83 -6.35 -15.37
CA VAL A 470 17.97 -5.52 -15.75
C VAL A 470 18.61 -6.02 -17.04
N ASP A 471 18.37 -5.31 -18.16
CA ASP A 471 18.78 -5.70 -19.52
C ASP A 471 18.37 -7.12 -19.91
N GLY A 472 17.22 -7.57 -19.40
CA GLY A 472 16.63 -8.88 -19.68
C GLY A 472 16.10 -9.57 -18.44
N THR A 473 15.40 -10.68 -18.63
CA THR A 473 14.70 -11.42 -17.56
C THR A 473 15.63 -12.31 -16.72
N MET A 474 16.80 -12.70 -17.26
CA MET A 474 17.73 -13.60 -16.55
C MET A 474 18.64 -12.78 -15.65
N ASN A 475 18.36 -12.81 -14.34
CA ASN A 475 19.05 -12.01 -13.35
C ASN A 475 19.55 -12.82 -12.15
N ALA A 476 20.28 -12.19 -11.25
CA ALA A 476 20.78 -12.78 -10.02
C ALA A 476 20.89 -11.76 -8.90
N LEU A 477 20.85 -12.22 -7.64
CA LEU A 477 21.13 -11.39 -6.47
C LEU A 477 22.62 -11.40 -6.14
N ALA A 478 23.29 -10.27 -6.27
CA ALA A 478 24.66 -10.04 -5.79
C ALA A 478 24.64 -9.26 -4.47
N VAL A 479 25.45 -9.70 -3.51
CA VAL A 479 25.62 -9.05 -2.20
C VAL A 479 27.06 -8.61 -2.04
N ASP A 480 27.26 -7.29 -1.91
CA ASP A 480 28.55 -6.69 -1.61
C ASP A 480 28.69 -6.55 -0.08
N ARG A 481 29.50 -7.41 0.53
CA ARG A 481 29.74 -7.38 1.98
C ARG A 481 30.97 -6.55 2.30
N LEU A 482 30.85 -5.55 3.15
CA LEU A 482 31.94 -4.70 3.58
C LEU A 482 32.60 -5.29 4.84
N ALA A 483 33.91 -5.38 4.82
CA ALA A 483 34.67 -5.94 5.94
C ALA A 483 35.98 -5.21 6.16
N THR A 484 36.45 -5.23 7.41
CA THR A 484 37.80 -4.77 7.75
C THR A 484 38.84 -5.75 7.24
N LYS A 485 39.79 -5.25 6.47
CA LYS A 485 40.98 -5.99 6.06
C LYS A 485 42.18 -5.56 6.92
N ARG A 486 42.69 -6.47 7.75
CA ARG A 486 43.93 -6.24 8.50
C ARG A 486 45.11 -6.24 7.50
N MET A 487 45.95 -5.24 7.60
CA MET A 487 47.16 -5.16 6.78
C MET A 487 48.31 -5.90 7.45
N PRO A 488 49.32 -6.39 6.66
CA PRO A 488 50.50 -6.99 7.22
C PRO A 488 51.27 -6.06 8.16
N ASP A 489 51.99 -6.64 9.11
CA ASP A 489 52.86 -5.85 10.00
C ASP A 489 53.91 -5.04 9.22
N GLY A 490 54.16 -3.80 9.65
CA GLY A 490 55.03 -2.87 8.93
C GLY A 490 54.35 -2.08 7.80
N SER A 491 53.10 -2.35 7.48
CA SER A 491 52.32 -1.54 6.53
C SER A 491 52.10 -0.13 7.10
N PRO A 492 52.02 0.92 6.24
CA PRO A 492 51.77 2.30 6.68
C PRO A 492 50.44 2.49 7.43
N ARG A 493 49.48 1.60 7.19
CA ARG A 493 48.18 1.55 7.90
C ARG A 493 47.94 0.16 8.48
N ALA A 494 47.40 0.10 9.70
CA ALA A 494 47.10 -1.16 10.37
C ALA A 494 45.90 -1.90 9.75
N SER A 495 44.96 -1.17 9.14
CA SER A 495 43.79 -1.76 8.49
C SER A 495 43.20 -0.84 7.41
N LEU A 496 42.51 -1.46 6.49
CA LEU A 496 41.63 -0.84 5.50
C LEU A 496 40.28 -1.54 5.60
N TRP A 497 39.28 -1.02 4.93
CA TRP A 497 38.07 -1.79 4.65
C TRP A 497 38.05 -2.15 3.15
N ASN A 498 37.39 -3.23 2.83
CA ASN A 498 37.15 -3.67 1.47
C ASN A 498 35.77 -4.32 1.39
N PHE A 499 35.27 -4.52 0.19
CA PHE A 499 34.07 -5.31 -0.02
C PHE A 499 34.39 -6.61 -0.77
N HIS A 500 33.54 -7.58 -0.59
CA HIS A 500 33.54 -8.84 -1.33
C HIS A 500 32.14 -9.08 -1.88
N THR A 501 32.07 -9.32 -3.18
CA THR A 501 30.80 -9.63 -3.87
C THR A 501 30.57 -11.15 -3.85
N GLU A 502 29.38 -11.54 -3.44
CA GLU A 502 28.89 -12.91 -3.53
C GLU A 502 27.59 -12.92 -4.33
N VAL A 503 27.49 -13.77 -5.34
CA VAL A 503 26.24 -14.04 -6.07
C VAL A 503 25.53 -15.19 -5.37
N LEU A 504 24.34 -14.91 -4.84
CA LEU A 504 23.55 -15.90 -4.10
C LEU A 504 22.82 -16.83 -5.06
N LYS A 505 22.67 -18.10 -4.65
CA LYS A 505 22.19 -19.14 -5.56
C LYS A 505 20.75 -19.55 -5.30
N ASN A 506 20.29 -19.47 -4.06
CA ASN A 506 19.00 -20.02 -3.66
C ASN A 506 18.23 -19.07 -2.76
N GLU A 507 16.91 -19.25 -2.70
CA GLU A 507 15.98 -18.44 -1.92
C GLU A 507 16.35 -18.34 -0.42
N LEU A 508 16.80 -19.43 0.21
CA LEU A 508 17.14 -19.41 1.64
C LEU A 508 18.36 -18.53 1.95
N ASP A 509 19.30 -18.44 1.00
CA ASP A 509 20.48 -17.58 1.12
C ASP A 509 20.11 -16.11 0.92
N ALA A 510 18.99 -15.83 0.26
CA ALA A 510 18.53 -14.49 -0.11
C ALA A 510 17.70 -13.77 0.95
N LYS A 511 17.50 -14.38 2.11
CA LYS A 511 16.84 -13.74 3.25
C LYS A 511 17.79 -12.78 3.93
N ARG A 512 17.60 -11.48 3.76
CA ARG A 512 18.60 -10.47 4.15
C ARG A 512 18.06 -9.44 5.13
N GLN A 513 18.95 -9.02 6.03
CA GLN A 513 18.82 -7.85 6.88
C GLN A 513 20.16 -7.10 6.88
N THR A 514 20.12 -5.77 6.81
CA THR A 514 21.34 -5.00 7.05
C THR A 514 21.56 -4.79 8.54
N THR A 515 22.82 -4.79 8.95
CA THR A 515 23.23 -4.38 10.30
C THR A 515 24.31 -3.31 10.19
N ILE A 516 24.36 -2.39 11.14
CA ILE A 516 25.39 -1.33 11.17
C ILE A 516 26.79 -1.92 11.23
N ASN A 517 26.94 -3.04 11.92
CA ASN A 517 28.25 -3.68 12.14
C ASN A 517 28.71 -4.56 10.97
N GLN A 518 27.78 -4.95 10.10
CA GLN A 518 28.02 -5.77 8.91
C GLN A 518 27.20 -5.20 7.75
N PRO A 519 27.63 -4.05 7.18
CA PRO A 519 26.88 -3.43 6.10
C PRO A 519 27.00 -4.24 4.84
N GLU A 520 25.88 -4.40 4.15
CA GLU A 520 25.75 -5.07 2.87
C GLU A 520 25.07 -4.13 1.88
N PHE A 521 25.43 -4.25 0.60
CA PHE A 521 24.69 -3.68 -0.52
C PHE A 521 24.14 -4.80 -1.37
N TRP A 522 22.87 -4.71 -1.73
CA TRP A 522 22.15 -5.71 -2.48
C TRP A 522 21.91 -5.22 -3.89
N ARG A 523 22.34 -5.99 -4.88
CA ARG A 523 22.19 -5.65 -6.30
C ARG A 523 21.49 -6.77 -7.04
N ILE A 524 20.48 -6.41 -7.83
CA ILE A 524 19.98 -7.29 -8.89
C ILE A 524 20.83 -7.03 -10.11
N ILE A 525 21.52 -8.06 -10.59
CA ILE A 525 22.47 -7.97 -11.69
C ILE A 525 22.03 -8.87 -12.84
N ASN A 526 22.43 -8.51 -14.07
CA ASN A 526 22.38 -9.42 -15.20
C ASN A 526 23.77 -10.05 -15.37
N PRO A 527 23.96 -11.35 -15.03
CA PRO A 527 25.28 -11.97 -15.02
C PRO A 527 25.88 -12.13 -16.43
N GLU A 528 25.05 -12.18 -17.48
CA GLU A 528 25.48 -12.36 -18.87
C GLU A 528 25.77 -11.03 -19.59
N THR A 529 25.37 -9.90 -19.01
CA THR A 529 25.58 -8.57 -19.62
C THR A 529 26.67 -7.79 -18.86
N PRO A 530 27.89 -7.72 -19.41
CA PRO A 530 28.96 -6.94 -18.81
C PRO A 530 28.69 -5.45 -18.98
N GLY A 531 28.89 -4.69 -17.92
CA GLY A 531 28.94 -3.25 -17.97
C GLY A 531 30.23 -2.73 -18.64
N PRO A 532 30.39 -1.41 -18.74
CA PRO A 532 31.50 -0.78 -19.51
C PRO A 532 32.88 -1.19 -19.05
N TYR A 533 33.03 -1.65 -17.81
CA TYR A 533 34.31 -1.98 -17.20
C TYR A 533 34.43 -3.45 -16.77
N GLY A 534 33.51 -4.29 -17.24
CA GLY A 534 33.58 -5.75 -17.10
C GLY A 534 32.81 -6.35 -15.92
N ASP A 535 32.35 -5.53 -14.95
CA ASP A 535 31.40 -6.00 -13.94
C ASP A 535 29.99 -6.12 -14.55
N PRO A 536 29.15 -7.05 -14.09
CA PRO A 536 27.78 -7.17 -14.57
C PRO A 536 26.97 -5.89 -14.32
N VAL A 537 26.14 -5.50 -15.29
CA VAL A 537 25.19 -4.41 -15.12
C VAL A 537 24.18 -4.75 -14.02
N GLY A 538 23.70 -3.75 -13.28
CA GLY A 538 22.75 -4.00 -12.20
C GLY A 538 22.09 -2.77 -11.64
N TYR A 539 21.14 -3.03 -10.75
CA TYR A 539 20.51 -2.03 -9.90
C TYR A 539 20.64 -2.40 -8.43
N GLN A 540 21.16 -1.47 -7.65
CA GLN A 540 21.31 -1.62 -6.20
C GLN A 540 20.04 -1.17 -5.49
N ILE A 541 19.55 -1.98 -4.56
CA ILE A 541 18.50 -1.61 -3.61
C ILE A 541 19.17 -0.89 -2.45
N THR A 542 18.97 0.42 -2.36
CA THR A 542 19.52 1.26 -1.29
C THR A 542 18.41 1.57 -0.29
N GLY A 543 18.50 0.95 0.88
CA GLY A 543 17.48 1.10 1.93
C GLY A 543 17.59 2.42 2.67
N GLY A 544 16.44 2.92 3.11
CA GLY A 544 16.31 4.01 4.08
C GLY A 544 15.89 3.45 5.44
N ASN A 545 14.62 3.66 5.81
CA ASN A 545 14.06 3.10 7.02
C ASN A 545 13.86 1.59 6.88
N GLN A 546 14.38 0.84 7.82
CA GLN A 546 14.26 -0.60 7.89
C GLN A 546 13.80 -1.01 9.28
N ALA A 547 12.77 -1.84 9.33
CA ALA A 547 12.33 -2.50 10.54
C ALA A 547 12.02 -3.96 10.22
N VAL A 548 12.21 -4.81 11.19
CA VAL A 548 11.74 -6.19 11.18
C VAL A 548 10.87 -6.38 12.41
N THR A 549 10.05 -7.42 12.41
CA THR A 549 9.24 -7.73 13.58
C THR A 549 10.10 -7.91 14.83
N LEU A 550 9.65 -7.35 15.96
CA LEU A 550 10.28 -7.51 17.30
C LEU A 550 9.56 -8.55 18.15
N LEU A 551 8.51 -9.19 17.61
CA LEU A 551 7.72 -10.19 18.32
C LEU A 551 8.48 -11.53 18.38
N ALA A 552 8.18 -12.34 19.39
CA ALA A 552 8.74 -13.67 19.56
C ALA A 552 8.33 -14.62 18.42
N ASP A 553 9.13 -15.65 18.15
CA ASP A 553 8.94 -16.58 17.03
C ASP A 553 7.61 -17.36 17.10
N ASP A 554 7.10 -17.60 18.30
CA ASP A 554 5.86 -18.31 18.58
C ASP A 554 4.63 -17.38 18.70
N ASP A 555 4.81 -16.06 18.55
CA ASP A 555 3.71 -15.10 18.59
C ASP A 555 2.84 -15.24 17.32
N PHE A 556 1.53 -15.38 17.49
CA PHE A 556 0.61 -15.58 16.37
C PHE A 556 0.56 -14.37 15.42
N VAL A 557 0.74 -13.15 15.93
CA VAL A 557 0.78 -11.92 15.12
C VAL A 557 1.98 -11.94 14.18
N ARG A 558 3.16 -12.36 14.68
CA ARG A 558 4.36 -12.54 13.86
C ARG A 558 4.16 -13.62 12.80
N ARG A 559 3.60 -14.77 13.18
CA ARG A 559 3.44 -15.92 12.28
C ARG A 559 2.45 -15.65 11.14
N ARG A 560 1.46 -14.78 11.33
CA ARG A 560 0.55 -14.35 10.26
C ARG A 560 1.26 -13.51 9.19
N ALA A 561 2.26 -12.75 9.57
CA ALA A 561 2.99 -11.83 8.70
C ALA A 561 4.49 -12.12 8.66
N GLY A 562 4.86 -13.39 8.48
CA GLY A 562 6.27 -13.83 8.52
C GLY A 562 7.19 -13.18 7.47
N PHE A 563 6.65 -12.53 6.44
CA PHE A 563 7.44 -11.71 5.52
C PHE A 563 8.18 -10.56 6.22
N THR A 564 7.71 -10.12 7.40
CA THR A 564 8.32 -9.05 8.21
C THR A 564 9.59 -9.48 8.95
N GLU A 565 9.98 -10.76 8.87
CA GLU A 565 11.18 -11.29 9.51
C GLU A 565 12.47 -10.83 8.83
N HIS A 566 12.41 -10.48 7.55
CA HIS A 566 13.57 -10.02 6.78
C HIS A 566 13.21 -8.78 5.95
N THR A 567 14.19 -7.90 5.76
CA THR A 567 14.03 -6.69 4.94
C THR A 567 13.96 -7.01 3.46
N LEU A 568 14.74 -8.02 3.02
CA LEU A 568 14.77 -8.48 1.63
C LEU A 568 14.56 -9.98 1.57
N TRP A 569 13.71 -10.40 0.62
CA TRP A 569 13.56 -11.75 0.14
C TRP A 569 13.77 -11.72 -1.37
N VAL A 570 14.24 -12.82 -1.97
CA VAL A 570 14.29 -12.98 -3.42
C VAL A 570 13.77 -14.38 -3.78
N THR A 571 12.90 -14.43 -4.77
CA THR A 571 12.28 -15.66 -5.28
C THR A 571 12.43 -15.71 -6.80
N PRO A 572 12.35 -16.89 -7.44
CA PRO A 572 12.07 -16.93 -8.87
C PRO A 572 10.72 -16.28 -9.17
N PHE A 573 10.57 -15.74 -10.38
CA PHE A 573 9.28 -15.23 -10.84
C PHE A 573 8.23 -16.36 -10.84
N ASN A 574 7.06 -16.05 -10.28
CA ASN A 574 5.88 -16.90 -10.34
C ASN A 574 4.64 -15.97 -10.38
N PRO A 575 3.77 -16.08 -11.39
CA PRO A 575 2.57 -15.24 -11.49
C PRO A 575 1.61 -15.41 -10.32
N ASP A 576 1.60 -16.55 -9.64
CA ASP A 576 0.74 -16.83 -8.48
C ASP A 576 1.34 -16.28 -7.17
N GLU A 577 2.61 -15.88 -7.16
CA GLU A 577 3.31 -15.33 -6.00
C GLU A 577 3.30 -13.79 -6.09
N MET A 578 2.17 -13.16 -5.74
CA MET A 578 1.96 -11.72 -5.87
C MET A 578 1.98 -10.95 -4.54
N PHE A 579 1.62 -11.60 -3.44
CA PHE A 579 1.39 -10.96 -2.15
C PHE A 579 2.28 -11.54 -1.06
N ALA A 580 3.11 -10.72 -0.42
CA ALA A 580 4.13 -11.15 0.54
C ALA A 580 3.59 -12.02 1.69
N ALA A 581 2.36 -11.77 2.14
CA ALA A 581 1.65 -12.54 3.17
C ALA A 581 0.76 -13.66 2.58
N GLY A 582 0.79 -13.89 1.26
CA GLY A 582 -0.15 -14.76 0.55
C GLY A 582 -1.40 -14.03 0.05
N ALA A 583 -2.14 -14.66 -0.87
CA ALA A 583 -3.29 -14.04 -1.51
C ALA A 583 -4.45 -13.76 -0.52
N TYR A 584 -4.57 -14.56 0.54
CA TYR A 584 -5.67 -14.52 1.50
C TYR A 584 -5.15 -14.52 2.97
N PRO A 585 -4.37 -13.51 3.40
CA PRO A 585 -3.71 -13.55 4.70
C PRO A 585 -4.68 -13.52 5.89
N THR A 586 -5.90 -12.99 5.70
CA THR A 586 -6.90 -12.90 6.76
C THR A 586 -7.64 -14.21 7.05
N VAL A 587 -7.53 -15.22 6.18
CA VAL A 587 -8.19 -16.52 6.36
C VAL A 587 -7.26 -17.63 6.86
N HIS A 588 -6.02 -17.28 7.20
CA HIS A 588 -4.99 -18.19 7.72
C HIS A 588 -4.38 -17.68 9.02
N VAL A 589 -3.85 -18.58 9.84
CA VAL A 589 -3.21 -18.24 11.11
C VAL A 589 -1.70 -18.10 11.01
N ALA A 590 -1.06 -18.71 10.02
CA ALA A 590 0.40 -18.71 9.89
C ALA A 590 0.86 -19.31 8.55
N ASP A 591 2.15 -19.15 8.30
CA ASP A 591 2.92 -19.89 7.28
C ASP A 591 2.39 -19.73 5.85
N GLN A 592 2.01 -18.49 5.48
CA GLN A 592 1.62 -18.14 4.12
C GLN A 592 2.67 -17.21 3.48
N GLY A 593 2.57 -17.03 2.16
CA GLY A 593 3.40 -16.09 1.42
C GLY A 593 4.89 -16.46 1.40
N LEU A 594 5.73 -15.46 1.50
CA LEU A 594 7.20 -15.58 1.40
C LEU A 594 7.82 -16.66 2.29
N PRO A 595 7.46 -16.79 3.59
CA PRO A 595 8.01 -17.85 4.42
C PRO A 595 7.74 -19.27 3.90
N THR A 596 6.58 -19.48 3.27
CA THR A 596 6.19 -20.79 2.73
C THR A 596 6.80 -21.03 1.36
N TRP A 597 6.79 -20.05 0.48
CA TRP A 597 7.32 -20.20 -0.87
C TRP A 597 8.81 -20.50 -0.86
N THR A 598 9.57 -19.79 -0.03
CA THR A 598 11.03 -19.92 0.06
C THR A 598 11.49 -21.23 0.75
N LYS A 599 10.59 -21.98 1.41
CA LYS A 599 10.91 -23.34 1.89
C LYS A 599 11.30 -24.29 0.76
N LYS A 600 10.85 -24.01 -0.47
CA LYS A 600 11.21 -24.80 -1.66
C LYS A 600 12.69 -24.64 -2.04
N ASN A 601 13.35 -23.59 -1.58
CA ASN A 601 14.75 -23.25 -1.82
C ASN A 601 15.16 -23.32 -3.30
N ARG A 602 14.35 -22.69 -4.16
CA ARG A 602 14.53 -22.66 -5.62
C ARG A 602 15.78 -21.86 -6.00
N SER A 603 16.30 -22.08 -7.22
CA SER A 603 17.39 -21.28 -7.80
C SER A 603 16.95 -19.83 -8.00
N ILE A 604 17.87 -18.89 -7.76
CA ILE A 604 17.71 -17.45 -8.02
C ILE A 604 18.95 -16.89 -8.74
N ASN A 605 19.72 -17.74 -9.37
CA ASN A 605 20.94 -17.38 -10.07
C ASN A 605 20.77 -17.63 -11.55
N ASP A 606 20.84 -16.59 -12.35
CA ASP A 606 20.57 -16.62 -13.78
C ASP A 606 19.15 -17.13 -14.08
N GLU A 607 18.19 -16.53 -13.42
CA GLU A 607 16.76 -16.84 -13.48
C GLU A 607 15.94 -15.55 -13.60
N ASP A 608 14.68 -15.67 -14.02
CA ASP A 608 13.71 -14.59 -13.86
C ASP A 608 13.36 -14.48 -12.36
N ILE A 609 13.76 -13.40 -11.71
CA ILE A 609 13.69 -13.26 -10.25
C ILE A 609 12.92 -12.01 -9.80
N VAL A 610 12.30 -12.14 -8.64
CA VAL A 610 11.56 -11.06 -7.96
C VAL A 610 12.21 -10.76 -6.62
N ALA A 611 12.55 -9.49 -6.40
CA ALA A 611 12.96 -8.98 -5.10
C ALA A 611 11.75 -8.46 -4.32
N TRP A 612 11.64 -8.85 -3.05
CA TRP A 612 10.60 -8.40 -2.13
C TRP A 612 11.26 -7.56 -1.05
N TYR A 613 11.04 -6.24 -1.11
CA TYR A 613 11.68 -5.30 -0.20
C TYR A 613 10.66 -4.69 0.75
N THR A 614 10.91 -4.79 2.06
CA THR A 614 10.04 -4.26 3.10
C THR A 614 10.63 -2.99 3.70
N VAL A 615 9.95 -1.85 3.47
CA VAL A 615 10.15 -0.62 4.24
C VAL A 615 9.36 -0.74 5.52
N GLY A 616 9.98 -0.45 6.67
CA GLY A 616 9.29 -0.56 7.93
C GLY A 616 9.76 0.46 8.96
N PHE A 617 8.89 0.76 9.91
CA PHE A 617 9.22 1.55 11.10
C PHE A 617 8.37 1.13 12.30
N HIS A 618 8.97 1.25 13.47
CA HIS A 618 8.26 1.09 14.75
C HIS A 618 7.78 2.47 15.18
N HIS A 619 6.46 2.61 15.38
CA HIS A 619 5.86 3.86 15.80
C HIS A 619 5.59 3.83 17.31
N ILE A 620 6.25 4.74 18.02
CA ILE A 620 5.95 5.08 19.40
C ILE A 620 5.25 6.44 19.37
N PRO A 621 3.93 6.50 19.56
CA PRO A 621 3.18 7.74 19.49
C PRO A 621 3.68 8.81 20.46
N ARG A 622 3.50 10.08 20.09
CA ARG A 622 3.94 11.24 20.87
C ARG A 622 2.85 12.33 20.85
N PRO A 623 2.86 13.28 21.78
CA PRO A 623 1.85 14.35 21.84
C PRO A 623 1.75 15.17 20.55
N GLU A 624 2.84 15.28 19.78
CA GLU A 624 2.89 16.00 18.50
C GLU A 624 2.14 15.27 17.38
N ASP A 625 1.76 14.02 17.56
CA ASP A 625 0.98 13.21 16.61
C ASP A 625 -0.53 13.40 16.83
N PHE A 626 -0.95 14.10 17.91
CA PHE A 626 -2.34 14.37 18.24
C PHE A 626 -2.76 15.81 17.85
N PRO A 627 -3.94 16.05 17.26
CA PRO A 627 -5.00 15.08 16.90
C PRO A 627 -4.79 14.36 15.57
N VAL A 628 -3.91 14.85 14.72
CA VAL A 628 -3.53 14.27 13.43
C VAL A 628 -2.02 14.39 13.24
N MET A 629 -1.39 13.31 12.77
CA MET A 629 0.06 13.22 12.61
C MET A 629 0.60 14.14 11.50
N PRO A 630 1.74 14.80 11.73
CA PRO A 630 2.54 15.31 10.61
C PRO A 630 3.00 14.15 9.71
N VAL A 631 3.04 14.39 8.40
CA VAL A 631 3.50 13.33 7.45
C VAL A 631 4.95 12.93 7.76
N SER A 632 5.14 11.64 8.02
CA SER A 632 6.47 11.01 8.16
C SER A 632 6.83 10.27 6.88
N TRP A 633 7.97 10.62 6.28
CA TRP A 633 8.41 10.01 5.02
C TRP A 633 9.43 8.91 5.22
N HIS A 634 9.20 7.77 4.56
CA HIS A 634 10.06 6.60 4.51
C HIS A 634 10.31 6.23 3.05
N SER A 635 11.49 5.71 2.72
CA SER A 635 11.82 5.43 1.32
C SER A 635 12.92 4.40 1.15
N PHE A 636 13.01 3.86 -0.05
CA PHE A 636 14.19 3.19 -0.59
C PHE A 636 14.43 3.66 -2.03
N GLU A 637 15.59 3.34 -2.59
CA GLU A 637 15.97 3.77 -3.93
C GLU A 637 16.62 2.63 -4.69
N LEU A 638 16.25 2.48 -5.95
CA LEU A 638 16.90 1.62 -6.93
C LEU A 638 17.91 2.46 -7.70
N ARG A 639 19.20 2.14 -7.55
CA ARG A 639 20.31 2.89 -8.15
C ARG A 639 21.05 2.06 -9.19
N PRO A 640 21.33 2.61 -10.39
CA PRO A 640 22.14 1.92 -11.38
C PRO A 640 23.56 1.69 -10.89
N VAL A 641 24.12 0.52 -11.16
CA VAL A 641 25.52 0.15 -10.89
C VAL A 641 26.08 -0.55 -12.12
N GLY A 642 27.06 0.08 -12.75
CA GLY A 642 27.63 -0.42 -14.02
C GLY A 642 26.65 -0.41 -15.21
N PHE A 643 25.44 0.12 -15.02
CA PHE A 643 24.43 0.22 -16.06
C PHE A 643 24.75 1.32 -17.08
N PHE A 644 25.44 2.39 -16.68
CA PHE A 644 25.89 3.49 -17.53
C PHE A 644 27.42 3.57 -17.58
N GLU A 645 27.97 4.07 -18.71
CA GLU A 645 29.42 4.35 -18.83
C GLU A 645 29.90 5.52 -17.97
N ARG A 646 28.99 6.47 -17.73
CA ARG A 646 29.25 7.71 -16.98
C ARG A 646 27.97 8.20 -16.32
N ASN A 647 28.07 9.27 -15.52
CA ASN A 647 26.90 9.91 -14.93
C ASN A 647 25.90 10.35 -16.02
N PRO A 648 24.71 9.73 -16.11
CA PRO A 648 23.73 10.07 -17.15
C PRO A 648 23.13 11.48 -16.98
N ALA A 649 23.29 12.12 -15.82
CA ALA A 649 22.82 13.48 -15.57
C ALA A 649 23.78 14.58 -16.07
N LEU A 650 24.88 14.22 -16.75
CA LEU A 650 25.83 15.21 -17.31
C LEU A 650 25.24 16.01 -18.48
N ASP A 651 24.28 15.46 -19.20
CA ASP A 651 23.61 16.09 -20.34
C ASP A 651 22.50 17.08 -19.94
N ILE A 652 22.18 17.19 -18.65
CA ILE A 652 21.21 18.17 -18.16
C ILE A 652 21.67 19.59 -18.53
N PRO A 653 20.84 20.38 -19.21
CA PRO A 653 21.22 21.73 -19.61
C PRO A 653 21.45 22.62 -18.37
N LYS A 654 22.40 23.57 -18.50
CA LYS A 654 22.60 24.61 -17.49
C LYS A 654 21.31 25.44 -17.36
N ALA A 655 20.89 25.72 -16.14
CA ALA A 655 19.76 26.60 -15.93
C ALA A 655 20.02 27.97 -16.60
N PRO A 656 19.01 28.57 -17.26
CA PRO A 656 19.15 29.85 -17.95
C PRO A 656 19.53 31.00 -17.02
#